data_9eb7e9ee7b9efcd1fe6efe50c89f0241
#
_entry.id   9eb7e9ee7b9efcd1fe6efe50c89f0241
#
_cell.length_a   1.000
_cell.length_b   1.000
_cell.length_c   1.000
_cell.angle_alpha   90.00
_cell.angle_beta   90.00
_cell.angle_gamma   90.00
#
_symmetry.space_group_name_H-M   'P 1'
#
loop_
_entity.id
_entity.type
_entity.pdbx_description
1 polymer ?
#
loop_
_entity_poly.entity_id
_entity_poly.type
_entity_poly.pdbx_seq_one_letter_code
_entity_poly.pdbx_strand_id
1 'polypeptide(L)'
;MIKIENLTKKIDNKIIFDSLNLEIPSKKITFIIGKSGIGKTTLINLIAGFTKKDSGKITFFDKNGSEIKKPLVDVVFQDFNLITNISSENNILIANNVINRLLDPKELEQQAKYVSIETRQLKQNVNNLSGGEKQRIAILRSLSRDSDFILLDEPTGNLDFENGISVFENLKNIAKNKTILVVSHNLEFAKKYADKIIRIEKGKISEENIDKTEQNSAINNEKNSQLVSFKSSSYSKIAKIKQELKTGLFLTLADYKSKWVSTILFVILFLTSIFGTLLFAVLNLNISASNSLKVNEYQLDSVLISKKSERNLTTFTDNEINNLREKNKTIKKITPFFTLPSLSFEYNDKRRLGAPIDYIDESEFFKNRFNFDQRNLIGRNIENIDEVIISKELATQFDIKEPKEQEIAVLTGPKDKKTLKVVGINNLVNAKKLNLTFLHHKFGEDIELQKSKNRKPDNSQASQIKKIEPIILRLYFENNNLENNIDNFIKNNKDYQIDSSLKVITKLTYDLQNFINLIVGAILIVFIAVLLIQTIFYTKNLTDSKVKLIGILKALRAKTWQIFLYHWLNIIIISFLILVINLSVSLPLIPKIYIWILGEDAIYPSISQIVILIFIIWIAMFFIISFIYLLISWFNYKKPVTKLLKFDHF
;
A
#
# COMPACT_ATOMS: atom_id res chain seq x y z
N MET A 1 -23.63 42.48 20.46
CA MET A 1 -22.61 43.55 20.62
C MET A 1 -21.23 42.91 20.71
N ILE A 2 -20.20 43.52 20.14
CA ILE A 2 -18.81 43.05 20.32
C ILE A 2 -18.09 44.17 21.11
N LYS A 3 -17.44 43.80 22.21
CA LYS A 3 -16.66 44.72 23.05
C LYS A 3 -15.19 44.32 23.02
N ILE A 4 -14.32 45.25 22.71
CA ILE A 4 -12.87 45.08 22.65
C ILE A 4 -12.27 45.98 23.72
N GLU A 5 -11.45 45.42 24.60
CA GLU A 5 -10.86 46.09 25.74
C GLU A 5 -9.34 45.89 25.77
N ASN A 6 -8.59 46.97 25.73
CA ASN A 6 -7.12 47.01 25.82
C ASN A 6 -6.40 46.03 24.88
N LEU A 7 -6.92 45.90 23.64
CA LEU A 7 -6.40 44.95 22.66
C LEU A 7 -5.06 45.40 22.11
N THR A 8 -4.03 44.60 22.30
CA THR A 8 -2.72 44.82 21.74
C THR A 8 -2.36 43.72 20.76
N LYS A 9 -1.77 44.11 19.63
CA LYS A 9 -1.29 43.16 18.60
C LYS A 9 0.01 43.66 17.97
N LYS A 10 1.02 42.79 17.96
CA LYS A 10 2.28 42.97 17.26
C LYS A 10 2.42 41.92 16.12
N ILE A 11 2.98 42.34 15.01
CA ILE A 11 3.34 41.48 13.87
C ILE A 11 4.75 41.88 13.43
N ASP A 12 5.69 40.94 13.39
CA ASP A 12 7.09 41.16 13.01
C ASP A 12 7.71 42.36 13.72
N ASN A 13 7.55 42.42 15.05
CA ASN A 13 7.98 43.50 15.97
C ASN A 13 7.31 44.87 15.74
N LYS A 14 6.40 45.03 14.78
CA LYS A 14 5.62 46.25 14.56
C LYS A 14 4.32 46.19 15.35
N ILE A 15 4.06 47.22 16.14
CA ILE A 15 2.80 47.34 16.86
C ILE A 15 1.71 47.74 15.85
N ILE A 16 0.68 46.90 15.71
CA ILE A 16 -0.50 47.18 14.86
C ILE A 16 -1.59 47.86 15.67
N PHE A 17 -1.85 47.36 16.87
CA PHE A 17 -2.76 47.93 17.84
C PHE A 17 -2.08 48.00 19.21
N ASP A 18 -2.28 49.13 19.89
CA ASP A 18 -1.81 49.34 21.25
C ASP A 18 -3.00 49.75 22.12
N SER A 19 -3.38 48.87 23.05
CA SER A 19 -4.44 49.06 24.02
C SER A 19 -5.77 49.57 23.38
N LEU A 20 -6.12 48.96 22.23
CA LEU A 20 -7.30 49.33 21.45
C LEU A 20 -8.58 49.04 22.24
N ASN A 21 -9.45 50.05 22.39
CA ASN A 21 -10.79 49.92 22.95
C ASN A 21 -11.83 50.27 21.90
N LEU A 22 -12.86 49.41 21.73
CA LEU A 22 -13.84 49.55 20.67
C LEU A 22 -15.13 48.83 20.99
N GLU A 23 -16.28 49.45 20.67
CA GLU A 23 -17.59 48.80 20.77
C GLU A 23 -18.31 48.80 19.42
N ILE A 24 -18.77 47.60 19.03
CA ILE A 24 -19.55 47.36 17.82
C ILE A 24 -20.98 47.05 18.27
N PRO A 25 -21.95 47.91 17.97
CA PRO A 25 -23.32 47.77 18.47
C PRO A 25 -24.02 46.55 17.83
N SER A 26 -24.94 45.96 18.60
CA SER A 26 -25.74 44.82 18.14
C SER A 26 -26.76 45.25 17.08
N LYS A 27 -27.01 44.36 16.08
CA LYS A 27 -28.04 44.57 15.04
C LYS A 27 -27.89 45.88 14.27
N LYS A 28 -26.66 46.27 13.99
CA LYS A 28 -26.32 47.48 13.23
C LYS A 28 -25.18 47.17 12.26
N ILE A 29 -25.04 48.02 11.24
CA ILE A 29 -23.88 48.01 10.35
C ILE A 29 -22.86 49.00 10.89
N THR A 30 -21.70 48.47 11.27
CA THR A 30 -20.56 49.31 11.66
C THR A 30 -19.50 49.25 10.56
N PHE A 31 -19.05 50.38 10.07
CA PHE A 31 -17.92 50.47 9.15
C PHE A 31 -16.64 50.85 9.88
N ILE A 32 -15.57 50.17 9.54
CA ILE A 32 -14.21 50.55 9.92
C ILE A 32 -13.49 51.05 8.67
N ILE A 33 -13.19 52.34 8.68
CA ILE A 33 -12.53 53.03 7.56
C ILE A 33 -11.10 53.40 7.94
N GLY A 34 -10.19 53.27 6.99
CA GLY A 34 -8.77 53.62 7.17
C GLY A 34 -7.93 53.26 5.96
N LYS A 35 -6.71 53.81 5.88
CA LYS A 35 -5.78 53.57 4.77
C LYS A 35 -5.44 52.08 4.65
N SER A 36 -5.05 51.63 3.44
CA SER A 36 -4.56 50.28 3.24
C SER A 36 -3.32 50.01 4.14
N GLY A 37 -3.21 48.82 4.71
CA GLY A 37 -2.09 48.42 5.57
C GLY A 37 -2.17 48.89 7.03
N ILE A 38 -3.23 49.61 7.47
CA ILE A 38 -3.36 50.15 8.85
C ILE A 38 -3.76 49.06 9.88
N GLY A 39 -4.08 47.85 9.45
CA GLY A 39 -4.45 46.74 10.33
C GLY A 39 -5.94 46.34 10.30
N LYS A 40 -6.76 46.87 9.37
CA LYS A 40 -8.20 46.56 9.28
C LYS A 40 -8.49 45.06 9.18
N THR A 41 -7.88 44.38 8.23
CA THR A 41 -7.98 42.91 8.07
C THR A 41 -7.44 42.16 9.30
N THR A 42 -6.40 42.71 9.95
CA THR A 42 -5.87 42.14 11.20
C THR A 42 -6.91 42.17 12.32
N LEU A 43 -7.68 43.27 12.41
CA LEU A 43 -8.75 43.39 13.39
C LEU A 43 -9.87 42.39 13.15
N ILE A 44 -10.32 42.21 11.90
CA ILE A 44 -11.27 41.13 11.52
C ILE A 44 -10.74 39.76 11.96
N ASN A 45 -9.49 39.46 11.65
CA ASN A 45 -8.88 38.18 12.00
C ASN A 45 -8.74 37.95 13.52
N LEU A 46 -8.54 39.02 14.31
CA LEU A 46 -8.53 38.96 15.77
C LEU A 46 -9.94 38.73 16.33
N ILE A 47 -10.95 39.42 15.83
CA ILE A 47 -12.35 39.26 16.23
C ILE A 47 -12.86 37.86 15.86
N ALA A 48 -12.51 37.36 14.67
CA ALA A 48 -12.87 36.01 14.22
C ALA A 48 -12.11 34.87 14.96
N GLY A 49 -11.03 35.22 15.68
CA GLY A 49 -10.17 34.25 16.36
C GLY A 49 -9.20 33.49 15.44
N PHE A 50 -8.96 33.98 14.22
CA PHE A 50 -8.02 33.40 13.27
C PHE A 50 -6.56 33.75 13.58
N THR A 51 -6.35 34.84 14.31
CA THR A 51 -5.06 35.29 14.80
C THR A 51 -5.13 35.46 16.31
N LYS A 52 -4.09 35.07 17.02
CA LYS A 52 -4.01 35.29 18.47
C LYS A 52 -3.68 36.74 18.77
N LYS A 53 -4.37 37.31 19.74
CA LYS A 53 -4.04 38.61 20.36
C LYS A 53 -2.82 38.44 21.28
N ASP A 54 -2.08 39.52 21.50
CA ASP A 54 -0.96 39.50 22.44
C ASP A 54 -1.43 39.87 23.85
N SER A 55 -2.35 40.87 23.99
CA SER A 55 -3.05 41.18 25.25
C SER A 55 -4.46 41.73 25.00
N GLY A 56 -5.20 42.02 26.06
CA GLY A 56 -6.56 42.56 26.01
C GLY A 56 -7.66 41.50 25.95
N LYS A 57 -8.91 41.94 25.80
CA LYS A 57 -10.11 41.09 25.78
C LYS A 57 -11.02 41.41 24.59
N ILE A 58 -11.62 40.40 23.96
CA ILE A 58 -12.70 40.54 22.98
C ILE A 58 -13.87 39.72 23.50
N THR A 59 -14.99 40.40 23.76
CA THR A 59 -16.19 39.78 24.36
C THR A 59 -17.37 39.97 23.43
N PHE A 60 -18.22 39.00 23.34
CA PHE A 60 -19.44 39.01 22.53
C PHE A 60 -20.64 38.92 23.44
N PHE A 61 -21.63 39.76 23.17
CA PHE A 61 -22.87 39.82 23.93
C PHE A 61 -24.06 39.56 23.02
N ASP A 62 -25.05 38.86 23.55
CA ASP A 62 -26.31 38.64 22.87
C ASP A 62 -27.19 39.93 22.89
N LYS A 63 -28.43 39.82 22.39
CA LYS A 63 -29.39 40.90 22.37
C LYS A 63 -29.87 41.34 23.77
N ASN A 64 -29.69 40.47 24.77
CA ASN A 64 -30.09 40.70 26.17
C ASN A 64 -28.92 41.21 27.02
N GLY A 65 -27.74 41.44 26.43
CA GLY A 65 -26.54 41.86 27.14
C GLY A 65 -25.77 40.74 27.86
N SER A 66 -26.15 39.49 27.64
CA SER A 66 -25.46 38.34 28.24
C SER A 66 -24.23 37.92 27.42
N GLU A 67 -23.12 37.57 28.07
CA GLU A 67 -21.88 37.15 27.40
C GLU A 67 -22.04 35.81 26.68
N ILE A 68 -21.69 35.78 25.41
CA ILE A 68 -21.69 34.56 24.59
C ILE A 68 -20.29 33.94 24.64
N LYS A 69 -20.14 32.79 25.34
CA LYS A 69 -18.86 32.09 25.51
C LYS A 69 -18.30 31.52 24.20
N LYS A 70 -19.15 31.12 23.25
CA LYS A 70 -18.77 30.51 21.97
C LYS A 70 -19.59 31.15 20.83
N PRO A 71 -19.30 32.38 20.45
CA PRO A 71 -20.05 33.09 19.40
C PRO A 71 -19.79 32.39 18.04
N LEU A 72 -20.82 32.30 17.23
CA LEU A 72 -20.66 31.95 15.82
C LEU A 72 -20.40 33.24 15.03
N VAL A 73 -19.16 33.43 14.62
CA VAL A 73 -18.71 34.58 13.84
C VAL A 73 -18.31 34.10 12.46
N ASP A 74 -18.92 34.64 11.43
CA ASP A 74 -18.57 34.36 10.05
C ASP A 74 -17.80 35.52 9.42
N VAL A 75 -16.87 35.15 8.51
CA VAL A 75 -16.05 36.11 7.79
C VAL A 75 -16.24 35.93 6.29
N VAL A 76 -16.58 37.02 5.63
CA VAL A 76 -16.55 37.16 4.18
C VAL A 76 -15.25 37.88 3.82
N PHE A 77 -14.34 37.15 3.21
CA PHE A 77 -13.01 37.64 2.83
C PHE A 77 -13.05 38.38 1.49
N GLN A 78 -12.08 39.22 1.24
CA GLN A 78 -11.90 39.95 -0.02
C GLN A 78 -11.80 39.02 -1.23
N ASP A 79 -11.10 37.86 -1.09
CA ASP A 79 -10.95 36.86 -2.13
C ASP A 79 -12.06 35.78 -2.10
N PHE A 80 -13.20 36.07 -1.45
CA PHE A 80 -14.37 35.20 -1.29
C PHE A 80 -14.13 33.89 -0.56
N ASN A 81 -12.97 33.30 -0.71
CA ASN A 81 -12.55 31.99 -0.16
C ASN A 81 -13.63 30.92 -0.34
N LEU A 82 -14.11 30.81 -1.58
CA LEU A 82 -14.99 29.73 -2.03
C LEU A 82 -14.14 28.53 -2.52
N ILE A 83 -14.69 27.34 -2.36
CA ILE A 83 -14.08 26.11 -2.90
C ILE A 83 -14.39 26.09 -4.39
N THR A 84 -13.37 26.21 -5.22
CA THR A 84 -13.48 26.53 -6.65
C THR A 84 -14.02 25.39 -7.51
N ASN A 85 -13.76 24.12 -7.14
CA ASN A 85 -14.06 22.95 -7.97
C ASN A 85 -15.47 22.38 -7.74
N ILE A 86 -16.32 23.06 -7.00
CA ILE A 86 -17.68 22.63 -6.66
C ILE A 86 -18.71 23.72 -6.95
N SER A 87 -19.98 23.36 -6.93
CA SER A 87 -21.07 24.32 -7.14
C SER A 87 -21.22 25.28 -5.96
N SER A 88 -21.90 26.41 -6.22
CA SER A 88 -22.26 27.40 -5.19
C SER A 88 -23.05 26.76 -4.07
N GLU A 89 -24.06 25.97 -4.40
CA GLU A 89 -24.88 25.24 -3.43
C GLU A 89 -24.03 24.33 -2.53
N ASN A 90 -23.09 23.58 -3.10
CA ASN A 90 -22.21 22.71 -2.32
C ASN A 90 -21.26 23.49 -1.39
N ASN A 91 -20.80 24.69 -1.80
CA ASN A 91 -20.05 25.59 -0.91
C ASN A 91 -20.85 25.98 0.33
N ILE A 92 -22.15 26.21 0.15
CA ILE A 92 -23.06 26.56 1.25
C ILE A 92 -23.38 25.37 2.12
N LEU A 93 -23.69 24.22 1.52
CA LEU A 93 -23.99 23.00 2.24
C LEU A 93 -22.80 22.50 3.09
N ILE A 94 -21.57 22.56 2.55
CA ILE A 94 -20.36 22.17 3.29
C ILE A 94 -20.18 23.09 4.52
N ALA A 95 -20.37 24.38 4.37
CA ALA A 95 -20.25 25.34 5.47
C ALA A 95 -21.23 25.05 6.60
N ASN A 96 -22.45 24.64 6.28
CA ASN A 96 -23.48 24.23 7.25
C ASN A 96 -23.18 22.88 7.88
N ASN A 97 -22.75 21.90 7.08
CA ASN A 97 -22.40 20.57 7.57
C ASN A 97 -21.27 20.60 8.61
N VAL A 98 -20.28 21.48 8.40
CA VAL A 98 -19.15 21.66 9.32
C VAL A 98 -19.63 22.03 10.73
N ILE A 99 -20.65 22.85 10.87
CA ILE A 99 -21.25 23.27 12.16
C ILE A 99 -22.40 22.36 12.61
N ASN A 100 -22.68 21.28 11.88
CA ASN A 100 -23.76 20.32 12.15
C ASN A 100 -25.16 20.94 12.03
N ARG A 101 -25.34 21.89 11.10
CA ARG A 101 -26.63 22.49 10.78
C ARG A 101 -27.23 21.81 9.55
N LEU A 102 -28.50 21.41 9.67
CA LEU A 102 -29.28 20.95 8.54
C LEU A 102 -29.89 22.15 7.84
N LEU A 103 -29.51 22.39 6.59
CA LEU A 103 -30.05 23.48 5.79
C LEU A 103 -31.19 22.93 4.90
N ASP A 104 -32.39 23.50 5.06
CA ASP A 104 -33.54 23.16 4.22
C ASP A 104 -33.32 23.78 2.81
N PRO A 105 -33.54 23.03 1.70
CA PRO A 105 -33.50 23.60 0.35
C PRO A 105 -34.40 24.79 0.15
N LYS A 106 -35.59 24.80 0.74
CA LYS A 106 -36.53 25.95 0.68
C LYS A 106 -35.97 27.20 1.40
N GLU A 107 -35.31 26.97 2.54
CA GLU A 107 -34.62 28.05 3.28
C GLU A 107 -33.49 28.61 2.41
N LEU A 108 -32.70 27.77 1.77
CA LEU A 108 -31.61 28.21 0.90
C LEU A 108 -32.13 29.04 -0.29
N GLU A 109 -33.21 28.57 -0.95
CA GLU A 109 -33.82 29.34 -2.05
C GLU A 109 -34.37 30.71 -1.62
N GLN A 110 -34.97 30.78 -0.45
CA GLN A 110 -35.43 32.04 0.10
C GLN A 110 -34.27 32.97 0.43
N GLN A 111 -33.24 32.48 1.10
CA GLN A 111 -32.05 33.26 1.40
C GLN A 111 -31.29 33.71 0.16
N ALA A 112 -31.28 32.91 -0.92
CA ALA A 112 -30.68 33.24 -2.20
C ALA A 112 -31.36 34.47 -2.84
N LYS A 113 -32.68 34.57 -2.73
CA LYS A 113 -33.46 35.76 -3.21
C LYS A 113 -33.03 37.03 -2.51
N TYR A 114 -32.73 37.00 -1.20
CA TYR A 114 -32.27 38.16 -0.45
C TYR A 114 -30.93 38.73 -0.92
N VAL A 115 -30.11 37.90 -1.54
CA VAL A 115 -28.81 38.32 -2.09
C VAL A 115 -28.81 38.37 -3.61
N SER A 116 -29.99 38.37 -4.23
CA SER A 116 -30.17 38.40 -5.70
C SER A 116 -29.40 37.30 -6.43
N ILE A 117 -29.49 36.06 -5.93
CA ILE A 117 -28.92 34.86 -6.52
C ILE A 117 -30.05 33.99 -7.04
N GLU A 118 -29.96 33.62 -8.30
CA GLU A 118 -30.92 32.72 -8.97
C GLU A 118 -30.57 31.22 -8.72
N THR A 119 -31.58 30.36 -8.85
CA THR A 119 -31.40 28.91 -8.70
C THR A 119 -30.36 28.34 -9.68
N ARG A 120 -30.23 28.91 -10.88
CA ARG A 120 -29.21 28.54 -11.85
C ARG A 120 -27.79 28.77 -11.30
N GLN A 121 -27.55 29.91 -10.68
CA GLN A 121 -26.27 30.29 -10.10
C GLN A 121 -25.89 29.41 -8.89
N LEU A 122 -26.88 28.93 -8.13
CA LEU A 122 -26.63 27.96 -7.04
C LEU A 122 -26.07 26.64 -7.58
N LYS A 123 -26.58 26.15 -8.71
CA LYS A 123 -26.13 24.90 -9.33
C LYS A 123 -24.82 25.05 -10.12
N GLN A 124 -24.46 26.27 -10.46
CA GLN A 124 -23.28 26.56 -11.27
C GLN A 124 -21.99 26.39 -10.46
N ASN A 125 -20.91 25.91 -11.14
CA ASN A 125 -19.59 25.87 -10.54
C ASN A 125 -19.07 27.28 -10.24
N VAL A 126 -18.45 27.46 -9.08
CA VAL A 126 -17.95 28.76 -8.63
C VAL A 126 -16.96 29.39 -9.61
N ASN A 127 -16.18 28.59 -10.33
CA ASN A 127 -15.23 29.11 -11.32
C ASN A 127 -15.91 29.90 -12.44
N ASN A 128 -17.15 29.55 -12.78
CA ASN A 128 -17.92 30.14 -13.87
C ASN A 128 -18.72 31.39 -13.46
N LEU A 129 -18.62 31.81 -12.21
CA LEU A 129 -19.29 32.95 -11.68
C LEU A 129 -18.46 34.25 -11.84
N SER A 130 -19.12 35.37 -12.07
CA SER A 130 -18.52 36.72 -11.99
C SER A 130 -18.03 37.02 -10.58
N GLY A 131 -17.21 38.07 -10.42
CA GLY A 131 -16.76 38.54 -9.10
C GLY A 131 -17.91 38.89 -8.18
N GLY A 132 -18.92 39.62 -8.72
CA GLY A 132 -20.12 40.00 -7.96
C GLY A 132 -20.97 38.83 -7.51
N GLU A 133 -21.14 37.81 -8.38
CA GLU A 133 -21.86 36.61 -8.03
C GLU A 133 -21.11 35.80 -6.96
N LYS A 134 -19.78 35.68 -7.06
CA LYS A 134 -18.93 35.05 -6.02
C LYS A 134 -19.08 35.73 -4.69
N GLN A 135 -19.10 37.06 -4.67
CA GLN A 135 -19.30 37.85 -3.46
C GLN A 135 -20.66 37.59 -2.83
N ARG A 136 -21.74 37.61 -3.63
CA ARG A 136 -23.10 37.31 -3.15
C ARG A 136 -23.20 35.85 -2.64
N ILE A 137 -22.56 34.89 -3.29
CA ILE A 137 -22.49 33.51 -2.77
C ILE A 137 -21.72 33.43 -1.44
N ALA A 138 -20.63 34.17 -1.27
CA ALA A 138 -19.89 34.19 0.00
C ALA A 138 -20.74 34.81 1.14
N ILE A 139 -21.51 35.84 0.84
CA ILE A 139 -22.48 36.42 1.79
C ILE A 139 -23.59 35.40 2.10
N LEU A 140 -24.19 34.77 1.08
CA LEU A 140 -25.23 33.75 1.24
C LEU A 140 -24.73 32.56 2.09
N ARG A 141 -23.50 32.15 1.89
CA ARG A 141 -22.85 31.10 2.71
C ARG A 141 -22.81 31.50 4.19
N SER A 142 -22.49 32.77 4.51
CA SER A 142 -22.47 33.26 5.88
C SER A 142 -23.88 33.39 6.47
N LEU A 143 -24.85 33.84 5.67
CA LEU A 143 -26.26 33.92 6.08
C LEU A 143 -26.86 32.57 6.42
N SER A 144 -26.60 31.59 5.58
CA SER A 144 -27.15 30.25 5.73
C SER A 144 -26.69 29.54 7.01
N ARG A 145 -25.59 29.96 7.60
CA ARG A 145 -25.05 29.41 8.86
C ARG A 145 -25.71 29.95 10.12
N ASP A 146 -26.60 30.89 9.97
CA ASP A 146 -27.35 31.55 11.07
C ASP A 146 -26.46 32.17 12.16
N SER A 147 -25.30 32.71 11.77
CA SER A 147 -24.39 33.39 12.66
C SER A 147 -24.95 34.75 13.10
N ASP A 148 -24.73 35.14 14.38
CA ASP A 148 -25.15 36.42 14.92
C ASP A 148 -24.23 37.57 14.48
N PHE A 149 -22.98 37.25 14.12
CA PHE A 149 -21.92 38.18 13.77
C PHE A 149 -21.36 37.90 12.40
N ILE A 150 -21.44 38.86 11.48
CA ILE A 150 -20.91 38.78 10.13
C ILE A 150 -19.87 39.87 9.94
N LEU A 151 -18.64 39.47 9.65
CA LEU A 151 -17.52 40.36 9.38
C LEU A 151 -17.20 40.33 7.89
N LEU A 152 -17.12 41.50 7.26
CA LEU A 152 -16.83 41.60 5.82
C LEU A 152 -15.55 42.41 5.62
N ASP A 153 -14.60 41.83 4.90
CA ASP A 153 -13.31 42.44 4.55
C ASP A 153 -13.35 42.89 3.09
N GLU A 154 -13.44 44.20 2.86
CA GLU A 154 -13.51 44.88 1.55
C GLU A 154 -14.58 44.25 0.62
N PRO A 155 -15.88 44.17 1.02
CA PRO A 155 -16.90 43.40 0.30
C PRO A 155 -17.23 43.94 -1.10
N THR A 156 -16.75 45.12 -1.49
CA THR A 156 -16.98 45.74 -2.80
C THR A 156 -15.68 46.00 -3.57
N GLY A 157 -14.54 45.52 -3.06
CA GLY A 157 -13.23 45.78 -3.68
C GLY A 157 -13.07 45.26 -5.11
N ASN A 158 -13.86 44.24 -5.47
CA ASN A 158 -13.85 43.61 -6.80
C ASN A 158 -15.19 43.80 -7.55
N LEU A 159 -16.00 44.76 -7.16
CA LEU A 159 -17.32 45.06 -7.74
C LEU A 159 -17.34 46.43 -8.37
N ASP A 160 -18.12 46.59 -9.44
CA ASP A 160 -18.55 47.88 -9.92
C ASP A 160 -19.52 48.55 -8.90
N PHE A 161 -19.73 49.86 -9.06
CA PHE A 161 -20.50 50.65 -8.11
C PHE A 161 -21.95 50.17 -7.98
N GLU A 162 -22.61 49.78 -9.09
CA GLU A 162 -24.01 49.33 -9.09
C GLU A 162 -24.17 48.00 -8.36
N ASN A 163 -23.29 47.03 -8.62
CA ASN A 163 -23.29 45.78 -7.88
C ASN A 163 -22.95 45.95 -6.40
N GLY A 164 -22.10 46.93 -6.07
CA GLY A 164 -21.81 47.35 -4.68
C GLY A 164 -23.05 47.86 -3.96
N ILE A 165 -23.86 48.70 -4.60
CA ILE A 165 -25.13 49.18 -4.07
C ILE A 165 -26.04 48.01 -3.70
N SER A 166 -26.27 47.08 -4.64
CA SER A 166 -27.13 45.93 -4.40
C SER A 166 -26.67 45.09 -3.19
N VAL A 167 -25.35 44.88 -3.04
CA VAL A 167 -24.79 44.16 -1.90
C VAL A 167 -25.09 44.89 -0.57
N PHE A 168 -24.89 46.21 -0.50
CA PHE A 168 -25.09 46.93 0.75
C PHE A 168 -26.57 47.14 1.10
N GLU A 169 -27.48 47.24 0.13
CA GLU A 169 -28.92 47.22 0.37
C GLU A 169 -29.37 45.91 1.02
N ASN A 170 -28.86 44.79 0.50
CA ASN A 170 -29.10 43.48 1.09
C ASN A 170 -28.53 43.40 2.52
N LEU A 171 -27.29 43.87 2.74
CA LEU A 171 -26.66 43.88 4.06
C LEU A 171 -27.45 44.75 5.07
N LYS A 172 -28.04 45.86 4.63
CA LYS A 172 -28.87 46.72 5.48
C LYS A 172 -30.14 46.01 6.00
N ASN A 173 -30.77 45.21 5.13
CA ASN A 173 -31.89 44.37 5.54
C ASN A 173 -31.48 43.26 6.50
N ILE A 174 -30.32 42.65 6.29
CA ILE A 174 -29.75 41.60 7.14
C ILE A 174 -29.39 42.18 8.53
N ALA A 175 -28.89 43.39 8.58
CA ALA A 175 -28.47 44.06 9.83
C ALA A 175 -29.61 44.28 10.83
N LYS A 176 -30.87 44.27 10.40
CA LYS A 176 -32.03 44.31 11.30
C LYS A 176 -32.03 43.17 12.33
N ASN A 177 -31.41 42.02 11.96
CA ASN A 177 -31.36 40.82 12.78
C ASN A 177 -29.94 40.38 13.17
N LYS A 178 -28.92 40.82 12.46
CA LYS A 178 -27.52 40.40 12.63
C LYS A 178 -26.61 41.59 12.92
N THR A 179 -25.50 41.37 13.60
CA THR A 179 -24.48 42.38 13.82
C THR A 179 -23.46 42.29 12.67
N ILE A 180 -23.33 43.40 11.93
CA ILE A 180 -22.48 43.43 10.72
C ILE A 180 -21.34 44.41 10.95
N LEU A 181 -20.11 43.94 10.74
CA LEU A 181 -18.91 44.77 10.72
C LEU A 181 -18.31 44.74 9.30
N VAL A 182 -18.21 45.90 8.70
CA VAL A 182 -17.60 46.09 7.37
C VAL A 182 -16.28 46.82 7.52
N VAL A 183 -15.23 46.25 6.99
CA VAL A 183 -13.95 46.94 6.82
C VAL A 183 -13.85 47.38 5.36
N SER A 184 -13.66 48.66 5.11
CA SER A 184 -13.54 49.19 3.76
C SER A 184 -12.68 50.45 3.72
N HIS A 185 -12.19 50.79 2.55
CA HIS A 185 -11.59 52.09 2.26
C HIS A 185 -12.56 53.02 1.56
N ASN A 186 -13.76 52.55 1.17
CA ASN A 186 -14.77 53.32 0.46
C ASN A 186 -15.65 54.10 1.45
N LEU A 187 -15.44 55.41 1.50
CA LEU A 187 -16.17 56.30 2.40
C LEU A 187 -17.61 56.57 1.94
N GLU A 188 -17.90 56.51 0.64
CA GLU A 188 -19.25 56.77 0.11
C GLU A 188 -20.23 55.69 0.57
N PHE A 189 -19.86 54.42 0.45
CA PHE A 189 -20.69 53.34 0.99
C PHE A 189 -20.84 53.42 2.52
N ALA A 190 -19.78 53.79 3.23
CA ALA A 190 -19.87 53.97 4.68
C ALA A 190 -20.87 55.08 5.06
N LYS A 191 -20.81 56.27 4.44
CA LYS A 191 -21.75 57.37 4.70
C LYS A 191 -23.19 56.99 4.37
N LYS A 192 -23.41 56.20 3.30
CA LYS A 192 -24.76 55.85 2.85
C LYS A 192 -25.40 54.73 3.68
N TYR A 193 -24.61 53.73 4.13
CA TYR A 193 -25.15 52.48 4.68
C TYR A 193 -24.82 52.23 6.15
N ALA A 194 -23.80 52.90 6.73
CA ALA A 194 -23.42 52.69 8.12
C ALA A 194 -24.44 53.21 9.12
N ASP A 195 -24.54 52.51 10.25
CA ASP A 195 -25.17 53.04 11.48
C ASP A 195 -24.12 53.65 12.42
N LYS A 196 -22.85 53.20 12.31
CA LYS A 196 -21.69 53.71 13.03
C LYS A 196 -20.47 53.66 12.13
N ILE A 197 -19.69 54.73 12.06
CA ILE A 197 -18.41 54.78 11.35
C ILE A 197 -17.28 54.88 12.39
N ILE A 198 -16.30 54.05 12.24
CA ILE A 198 -15.08 54.04 13.04
C ILE A 198 -13.91 54.30 12.08
N ARG A 199 -13.15 55.34 12.32
CA ARG A 199 -11.95 55.69 11.57
C ARG A 199 -10.72 55.25 12.34
N ILE A 200 -9.83 54.53 11.66
CA ILE A 200 -8.53 54.17 12.22
C ILE A 200 -7.47 54.98 11.47
N GLU A 201 -6.79 55.89 12.21
CA GLU A 201 -5.71 56.72 11.69
C GLU A 201 -4.52 56.70 12.65
N LYS A 202 -3.33 56.27 12.15
CA LYS A 202 -2.09 56.21 12.95
C LYS A 202 -2.24 55.53 14.32
N GLY A 203 -3.03 54.45 14.40
CA GLY A 203 -3.28 53.71 15.64
C GLY A 203 -4.29 54.35 16.60
N LYS A 204 -4.85 55.49 16.27
CA LYS A 204 -5.95 56.15 17.03
C LYS A 204 -7.29 55.87 16.37
N ILE A 205 -8.32 55.74 17.20
CA ILE A 205 -9.71 55.58 16.78
C ILE A 205 -10.45 56.87 16.98
N SER A 206 -11.23 57.26 15.96
CA SER A 206 -12.28 58.25 16.07
C SER A 206 -13.61 57.62 15.71
N GLU A 207 -14.64 57.87 16.52
CA GLU A 207 -15.98 57.35 16.30
C GLU A 207 -16.86 58.47 15.80
N GLU A 208 -17.62 58.20 14.76
CA GLU A 208 -18.60 59.13 14.19
C GLU A 208 -19.96 58.42 14.17
N ASN A 209 -20.90 58.87 14.98
CA ASN A 209 -22.29 58.45 14.92
C ASN A 209 -23.02 59.29 13.85
N ILE A 210 -23.67 58.54 12.94
CA ILE A 210 -24.45 59.23 11.87
C ILE A 210 -25.85 59.47 12.39
N ASP A 211 -26.18 60.77 12.68
CA ASP A 211 -27.54 61.15 12.95
C ASP A 211 -28.37 61.13 11.66
N LYS A 212 -29.31 60.19 11.57
CA LYS A 212 -30.15 59.92 10.38
C LYS A 212 -31.33 60.89 10.28
N THR A 213 -31.21 62.12 10.74
CA THR A 213 -32.33 63.08 10.72
C THR A 213 -32.65 63.68 9.35
N GLU A 214 -31.80 63.53 8.32
CA GLU A 214 -32.02 64.22 7.01
C GLU A 214 -32.27 63.29 5.80
N GLN A 215 -32.42 61.95 5.95
CA GLN A 215 -32.56 61.05 4.78
C GLN A 215 -33.87 60.24 4.72
N ASN A 216 -34.97 60.67 5.39
CA ASN A 216 -36.24 59.92 5.36
C ASN A 216 -37.22 60.40 4.28
N SER A 217 -36.78 60.83 3.10
CA SER A 217 -37.73 61.31 2.07
C SER A 217 -37.70 60.53 0.71
N ALA A 218 -37.08 59.42 0.58
CA ALA A 218 -37.22 58.67 -0.66
C ALA A 218 -36.89 57.23 -0.46
N ILE A 219 -37.75 56.41 0.06
CA ILE A 219 -37.92 54.96 -0.28
C ILE A 219 -39.01 54.39 0.64
N ASN A 220 -40.26 54.70 0.34
CA ASN A 220 -41.43 53.94 0.78
C ASN A 220 -41.73 52.88 -0.32
N ASN A 221 -41.00 51.83 -0.36
CA ASN A 221 -41.45 50.57 -0.93
C ASN A 221 -41.27 49.49 0.14
N GLU A 222 -42.21 49.46 1.07
CA GLU A 222 -42.39 48.37 2.02
C GLU A 222 -42.86 47.13 1.27
N LYS A 223 -41.92 46.36 0.70
CA LYS A 223 -42.11 44.94 0.62
C LYS A 223 -41.67 44.38 1.97
N ASN A 224 -42.66 44.15 2.85
CA ASN A 224 -42.55 43.44 4.10
C ASN A 224 -41.96 42.04 3.83
N SER A 225 -40.64 41.94 3.73
CA SER A 225 -39.92 40.66 3.71
C SER A 225 -39.44 40.42 5.15
N GLN A 226 -40.35 39.88 5.97
CA GLN A 226 -39.96 39.26 7.23
C GLN A 226 -38.97 38.13 6.90
N LEU A 227 -37.73 38.31 7.36
CA LEU A 227 -36.79 37.15 7.43
C LEU A 227 -37.44 36.11 8.33
N VAL A 228 -38.01 35.07 7.73
CA VAL A 228 -38.57 33.96 8.46
C VAL A 228 -37.43 33.31 9.25
N SER A 229 -37.52 33.36 10.58
CA SER A 229 -36.58 32.65 11.43
C SER A 229 -36.84 31.15 11.30
N PHE A 230 -36.06 30.48 10.49
CA PHE A 230 -36.11 29.01 10.37
C PHE A 230 -35.54 28.39 11.64
N LYS A 231 -36.29 27.46 12.27
CA LYS A 231 -35.77 26.69 13.40
C LYS A 231 -34.57 25.89 12.91
N SER A 232 -33.39 26.15 13.44
CA SER A 232 -32.19 25.37 13.15
C SER A 232 -32.37 23.94 13.63
N SER A 233 -32.46 23.02 12.71
CA SER A 233 -32.41 21.58 12.99
C SER A 233 -30.96 21.08 12.89
N SER A 234 -30.61 20.18 13.78
CA SER A 234 -29.28 19.54 13.78
C SER A 234 -29.41 18.05 13.45
N TYR A 235 -28.37 17.51 12.83
CA TYR A 235 -28.31 16.08 12.56
C TYR A 235 -28.25 15.26 13.86
N SER A 236 -28.96 14.11 13.89
CA SER A 236 -28.69 13.08 14.88
C SER A 236 -27.24 12.59 14.78
N LYS A 237 -26.72 11.97 15.84
CA LYS A 237 -25.30 11.54 15.87
C LYS A 237 -24.91 10.63 14.69
N ILE A 238 -25.77 9.68 14.30
CA ILE A 238 -25.54 8.77 13.16
C ILE A 238 -25.66 9.52 11.83
N ALA A 239 -26.71 10.34 11.67
CA ALA A 239 -26.92 11.13 10.47
C ALA A 239 -25.77 12.12 10.22
N LYS A 240 -25.19 12.67 11.29
CA LYS A 240 -24.03 13.52 11.23
C LYS A 240 -22.81 12.79 10.65
N ILE A 241 -22.46 11.61 11.16
CA ILE A 241 -21.33 10.82 10.65
C ILE A 241 -21.54 10.49 9.17
N LYS A 242 -22.75 10.05 8.80
CA LYS A 242 -23.11 9.77 7.40
C LYS A 242 -22.94 11.00 6.52
N GLN A 243 -23.36 12.18 6.99
CA GLN A 243 -23.23 13.44 6.25
C GLN A 243 -21.77 13.90 6.12
N GLU A 244 -20.97 13.74 7.15
CA GLU A 244 -19.53 14.04 7.12
C GLU A 244 -18.79 13.14 6.13
N LEU A 245 -19.09 11.83 6.12
CA LEU A 245 -18.55 10.88 5.14
C LEU A 245 -18.99 11.25 3.70
N LYS A 246 -20.27 11.58 3.50
CA LYS A 246 -20.79 12.02 2.21
C LYS A 246 -20.09 13.29 1.72
N THR A 247 -19.90 14.26 2.59
CA THR A 247 -19.20 15.51 2.27
C THR A 247 -17.73 15.27 1.94
N GLY A 248 -17.07 14.40 2.72
CA GLY A 248 -15.68 14.01 2.45
C GLY A 248 -15.52 13.29 1.13
N LEU A 249 -16.39 12.34 0.84
CA LEU A 249 -16.39 11.60 -0.42
C LEU A 249 -16.63 12.54 -1.62
N PHE A 250 -17.60 13.46 -1.49
CA PHE A 250 -17.89 14.44 -2.52
C PHE A 250 -16.69 15.34 -2.82
N LEU A 251 -16.03 15.88 -1.79
CA LEU A 251 -14.83 16.71 -1.95
C LEU A 251 -13.68 15.93 -2.61
N THR A 252 -13.52 14.67 -2.22
CA THR A 252 -12.49 13.78 -2.80
C THR A 252 -12.74 13.54 -4.29
N LEU A 253 -13.98 13.21 -4.66
CA LEU A 253 -14.33 12.95 -6.07
C LEU A 253 -14.22 14.21 -6.94
N ALA A 254 -14.62 15.38 -6.40
CA ALA A 254 -14.47 16.66 -7.09
C ALA A 254 -12.98 17.00 -7.36
N ASP A 255 -12.11 16.66 -6.42
CA ASP A 255 -10.66 16.85 -6.55
C ASP A 255 -10.08 15.95 -7.64
N TYR A 256 -10.46 14.65 -7.67
CA TYR A 256 -10.03 13.73 -8.72
C TYR A 256 -10.46 14.17 -10.11
N LYS A 257 -11.69 14.65 -10.24
CA LYS A 257 -12.20 15.16 -11.53
C LYS A 257 -11.36 16.33 -12.05
N SER A 258 -10.82 17.17 -11.16
CA SER A 258 -9.99 18.32 -11.55
C SER A 258 -8.54 17.94 -11.87
N LYS A 259 -8.01 16.84 -11.29
CA LYS A 259 -6.60 16.44 -11.38
C LYS A 259 -6.41 15.00 -11.90
N TRP A 260 -7.32 14.54 -12.76
CA TRP A 260 -7.35 13.16 -13.21
C TRP A 260 -6.05 12.69 -13.88
N VAL A 261 -5.38 13.55 -14.67
CA VAL A 261 -4.13 13.20 -15.35
C VAL A 261 -3.02 12.88 -14.34
N SER A 262 -2.79 13.77 -13.36
CA SER A 262 -1.75 13.55 -12.34
C SER A 262 -2.05 12.33 -11.46
N THR A 263 -3.33 12.05 -11.20
CA THR A 263 -3.76 10.89 -10.44
C THR A 263 -3.51 9.60 -11.20
N ILE A 264 -3.81 9.55 -12.50
CA ILE A 264 -3.54 8.39 -13.36
C ILE A 264 -2.04 8.13 -13.45
N LEU A 265 -1.23 9.15 -13.72
CA LEU A 265 0.23 9.00 -13.77
C LEU A 265 0.79 8.44 -12.45
N PHE A 266 0.30 8.95 -11.33
CA PHE A 266 0.70 8.42 -10.02
C PHE A 266 0.31 6.95 -9.86
N VAL A 267 -0.93 6.59 -10.19
CA VAL A 267 -1.42 5.20 -10.09
C VAL A 267 -0.57 4.26 -10.96
N ILE A 268 -0.24 4.65 -12.19
CA ILE A 268 0.61 3.85 -13.10
C ILE A 268 2.01 3.65 -12.50
N LEU A 269 2.67 4.71 -12.05
CA LEU A 269 3.99 4.63 -11.44
C LEU A 269 3.99 3.77 -10.17
N PHE A 270 2.94 3.88 -9.38
CA PHE A 270 2.79 3.11 -8.15
C PHE A 270 2.56 1.63 -8.43
N LEU A 271 1.74 1.31 -9.43
CA LEU A 271 1.49 -0.06 -9.87
C LEU A 271 2.75 -0.75 -10.41
N THR A 272 3.56 -0.06 -11.20
CA THR A 272 4.83 -0.63 -11.70
C THR A 272 5.79 -0.96 -10.58
N SER A 273 5.90 -0.09 -9.57
CA SER A 273 6.76 -0.32 -8.41
C SER A 273 6.26 -1.44 -7.51
N ILE A 274 4.94 -1.52 -7.26
CA ILE A 274 4.35 -2.64 -6.48
C ILE A 274 4.52 -3.95 -7.23
N PHE A 275 4.25 -3.96 -8.55
CA PHE A 275 4.40 -5.14 -9.38
C PHE A 275 5.84 -5.65 -9.38
N GLY A 276 6.82 -4.76 -9.52
CA GLY A 276 8.24 -5.10 -9.43
C GLY A 276 8.60 -5.69 -8.05
N THR A 277 8.17 -5.04 -6.96
CA THR A 277 8.39 -5.53 -5.60
C THR A 277 7.78 -6.93 -5.40
N LEU A 278 6.56 -7.14 -5.88
CA LEU A 278 5.85 -8.40 -5.76
C LEU A 278 6.53 -9.50 -6.59
N LEU A 279 6.90 -9.21 -7.83
CA LEU A 279 7.58 -10.16 -8.71
C LEU A 279 8.90 -10.64 -8.08
N PHE A 280 9.73 -9.72 -7.61
CA PHE A 280 11.00 -10.08 -6.98
C PHE A 280 10.83 -10.77 -5.63
N ALA A 281 9.81 -10.41 -4.83
CA ALA A 281 9.49 -11.13 -3.59
C ALA A 281 9.08 -12.59 -3.87
N VAL A 282 8.25 -12.81 -4.88
CA VAL A 282 7.83 -14.15 -5.31
C VAL A 282 9.01 -14.96 -5.83
N LEU A 283 9.88 -14.35 -6.66
CA LEU A 283 11.09 -15.02 -7.15
C LEU A 283 12.00 -15.43 -5.98
N ASN A 284 12.24 -14.58 -5.03
CA ASN A 284 13.12 -14.85 -3.88
C ASN A 284 12.59 -16.02 -3.02
N LEU A 285 11.29 -16.02 -2.68
CA LEU A 285 10.68 -17.08 -1.88
C LEU A 285 10.78 -18.46 -2.55
N ASN A 286 10.68 -18.52 -3.86
CA ASN A 286 10.61 -19.79 -4.59
C ASN A 286 11.97 -20.31 -5.07
N ILE A 287 12.98 -19.46 -5.24
CA ILE A 287 14.34 -19.90 -5.57
C ILE A 287 14.86 -20.88 -4.50
N SER A 288 14.68 -20.55 -3.23
CA SER A 288 15.11 -21.42 -2.12
C SER A 288 14.37 -22.75 -2.09
N ALA A 289 13.05 -22.77 -2.36
CA ALA A 289 12.26 -24.00 -2.43
C ALA A 289 12.65 -24.87 -3.64
N SER A 290 12.84 -24.26 -4.81
CA SER A 290 13.28 -24.96 -6.01
C SER A 290 14.66 -25.61 -5.85
N ASN A 291 15.56 -24.95 -5.16
CA ASN A 291 16.92 -25.45 -4.98
C ASN A 291 17.00 -26.60 -3.97
N SER A 292 16.19 -26.61 -2.92
CA SER A 292 16.13 -27.73 -1.99
C SER A 292 15.67 -29.03 -2.66
N LEU A 293 14.73 -28.91 -3.61
CA LEU A 293 14.29 -30.05 -4.42
C LEU A 293 15.37 -30.52 -5.41
N LYS A 294 16.08 -29.59 -6.06
CA LYS A 294 17.19 -29.92 -6.96
C LYS A 294 18.34 -30.60 -6.22
N VAL A 295 18.66 -30.19 -5.00
CA VAL A 295 19.67 -30.86 -4.17
C VAL A 295 19.32 -32.33 -3.97
N ASN A 296 18.05 -32.64 -3.68
CA ASN A 296 17.60 -34.06 -3.56
C ASN A 296 17.60 -34.79 -4.89
N GLU A 297 17.13 -34.16 -5.95
CA GLU A 297 17.03 -34.72 -7.30
C GLU A 297 18.41 -35.11 -7.88
N TYR A 298 19.41 -34.23 -7.71
CA TYR A 298 20.77 -34.46 -8.16
C TYR A 298 21.59 -35.26 -7.13
N GLN A 299 20.99 -35.75 -6.04
CA GLN A 299 21.66 -36.48 -4.97
C GLN A 299 22.86 -35.73 -4.35
N LEU A 300 22.80 -34.39 -4.41
CA LEU A 300 23.86 -33.52 -3.87
C LEU A 300 23.96 -33.59 -2.34
N ASP A 301 22.96 -34.18 -1.67
CA ASP A 301 22.93 -34.46 -0.23
C ASP A 301 23.61 -35.82 0.11
N SER A 302 24.23 -36.46 -0.84
CA SER A 302 24.92 -37.74 -0.63
C SER A 302 26.39 -37.66 -1.04
N VAL A 303 27.21 -38.46 -0.37
CA VAL A 303 28.64 -38.62 -0.62
C VAL A 303 28.98 -40.08 -0.74
N LEU A 304 29.85 -40.42 -1.69
CA LEU A 304 30.40 -41.77 -1.80
C LEU A 304 31.69 -41.86 -0.99
N ILE A 305 31.79 -42.94 -0.21
CA ILE A 305 32.99 -43.22 0.58
C ILE A 305 33.52 -44.63 0.28
N SER A 306 34.83 -44.74 0.25
CA SER A 306 35.55 -46.03 0.24
C SER A 306 36.68 -45.99 1.27
N LYS A 307 37.16 -47.14 1.72
CA LYS A 307 38.30 -47.21 2.65
C LYS A 307 39.60 -46.87 1.91
N LYS A 308 40.47 -46.09 2.54
CA LYS A 308 41.82 -45.90 2.04
C LYS A 308 42.63 -47.16 2.24
N SER A 309 43.09 -47.80 1.17
CA SER A 309 43.95 -48.97 1.21
C SER A 309 45.00 -48.84 0.14
N GLU A 310 46.26 -49.18 0.47
CA GLU A 310 47.39 -49.02 -0.44
C GLU A 310 47.47 -50.14 -1.53
N ARG A 311 46.80 -51.26 -1.36
CA ARG A 311 46.94 -52.40 -2.30
C ARG A 311 45.67 -53.20 -2.61
N ASN A 312 44.61 -53.17 -1.79
CA ASN A 312 43.37 -53.92 -2.02
C ASN A 312 42.13 -53.10 -1.65
N LEU A 313 41.06 -53.21 -2.46
CA LEU A 313 39.76 -52.65 -2.14
C LEU A 313 39.21 -53.37 -0.89
N THR A 314 39.17 -52.71 0.25
CA THR A 314 38.64 -53.25 1.51
C THR A 314 37.14 -52.98 1.60
N THR A 315 36.42 -54.02 2.04
CA THR A 315 34.97 -53.96 2.21
C THR A 315 34.56 -53.34 3.55
N PHE A 316 33.30 -52.91 3.64
CA PHE A 316 32.71 -52.44 4.90
C PHE A 316 31.89 -53.56 5.55
N THR A 317 32.22 -53.87 6.79
CA THR A 317 31.45 -54.81 7.61
C THR A 317 30.19 -54.15 8.16
N ASP A 318 29.17 -54.94 8.53
CA ASP A 318 27.93 -54.41 9.14
C ASP A 318 28.21 -53.63 10.44
N ASN A 319 29.20 -54.06 11.24
CA ASN A 319 29.60 -53.39 12.46
C ASN A 319 30.17 -51.99 12.17
N GLU A 320 30.97 -51.85 11.12
CA GLU A 320 31.54 -50.55 10.71
C GLU A 320 30.47 -49.61 10.18
N ILE A 321 29.50 -50.14 9.42
CA ILE A 321 28.37 -49.35 8.93
C ILE A 321 27.51 -48.80 10.10
N ASN A 322 27.25 -49.65 11.10
CA ASN A 322 26.51 -49.23 12.30
C ASN A 322 27.32 -48.21 13.12
N ASN A 323 28.62 -48.40 13.30
CA ASN A 323 29.48 -47.44 13.97
C ASN A 323 29.54 -46.08 13.24
N LEU A 324 29.56 -46.05 11.91
CA LEU A 324 29.48 -44.82 11.11
C LEU A 324 28.17 -44.07 11.38
N ARG A 325 27.04 -44.80 11.48
CA ARG A 325 25.73 -44.23 11.76
C ARG A 325 25.67 -43.65 13.17
N GLU A 326 26.16 -44.32 14.17
CA GLU A 326 26.13 -43.90 15.57
C GLU A 326 27.03 -42.69 15.83
N LYS A 327 28.21 -42.64 15.22
CA LYS A 327 29.18 -41.57 15.38
C LYS A 327 28.77 -40.27 14.65
N ASN A 328 27.93 -40.36 13.61
CA ASN A 328 27.59 -39.23 12.74
C ASN A 328 26.08 -39.05 12.67
N LYS A 329 25.50 -38.36 13.65
CA LYS A 329 24.04 -38.11 13.75
C LYS A 329 23.43 -37.32 12.58
N THR A 330 24.27 -36.65 11.78
CA THR A 330 23.84 -35.90 10.59
C THR A 330 23.59 -36.79 9.37
N ILE A 331 23.94 -38.07 9.46
CA ILE A 331 23.68 -39.04 8.40
C ILE A 331 22.29 -39.64 8.56
N LYS A 332 21.43 -39.38 7.59
CA LYS A 332 20.04 -39.90 7.56
C LYS A 332 19.98 -41.36 7.14
N LYS A 333 20.74 -41.72 6.13
CA LYS A 333 20.72 -43.05 5.55
C LYS A 333 22.11 -43.42 5.03
N ILE A 334 22.48 -44.70 5.16
CA ILE A 334 23.66 -45.31 4.57
C ILE A 334 23.17 -46.44 3.69
N THR A 335 23.60 -46.45 2.43
CA THR A 335 23.28 -47.54 1.47
C THR A 335 24.55 -48.05 0.80
N PRO A 336 24.65 -49.37 0.54
CA PRO A 336 25.65 -49.89 -0.34
C PRO A 336 25.57 -49.26 -1.73
N PHE A 337 26.69 -48.95 -2.33
CA PHE A 337 26.77 -48.47 -3.71
C PHE A 337 27.52 -49.42 -4.59
N PHE A 338 26.85 -49.95 -5.60
CA PHE A 338 27.42 -50.89 -6.53
C PHE A 338 27.72 -50.20 -7.86
N THR A 339 28.98 -50.17 -8.25
CA THR A 339 29.41 -49.72 -9.59
C THR A 339 29.12 -50.78 -10.61
N LEU A 340 27.91 -50.81 -11.14
CA LEU A 340 27.63 -51.71 -12.26
C LEU A 340 28.13 -51.06 -13.56
N PRO A 341 28.81 -51.80 -14.45
CA PRO A 341 29.03 -51.34 -15.81
C PRO A 341 27.66 -51.09 -16.46
N SER A 342 27.62 -50.24 -17.47
CA SER A 342 26.40 -49.84 -18.17
C SER A 342 25.51 -51.07 -18.44
N LEU A 343 24.38 -51.15 -17.71
CA LEU A 343 23.39 -52.21 -17.97
C LEU A 343 22.69 -51.90 -19.28
N SER A 344 22.48 -52.93 -20.07
CA SER A 344 21.64 -52.88 -21.27
C SER A 344 20.28 -53.45 -20.94
N PHE A 345 19.24 -52.78 -21.39
CA PHE A 345 17.86 -53.25 -21.28
C PHE A 345 17.38 -53.75 -22.64
N GLU A 346 16.63 -54.86 -22.65
CA GLU A 346 16.07 -55.45 -23.86
C GLU A 346 14.57 -55.73 -23.66
N TYR A 347 13.77 -55.25 -24.60
CA TYR A 347 12.32 -55.44 -24.62
C TYR A 347 11.84 -55.53 -26.07
N ASN A 348 11.05 -56.56 -26.41
CA ASN A 348 10.54 -56.80 -27.75
C ASN A 348 11.64 -56.70 -28.85
N ASP A 349 12.73 -57.41 -28.66
CA ASP A 349 13.92 -57.44 -29.55
C ASP A 349 14.65 -56.12 -29.75
N LYS A 350 14.23 -55.07 -29.02
CA LYS A 350 14.93 -53.81 -29.00
C LYS A 350 15.88 -53.75 -27.81
N ARG A 351 17.16 -53.56 -28.09
CA ARG A 351 18.18 -53.40 -27.05
C ARG A 351 18.57 -51.95 -26.93
N ARG A 352 18.64 -51.44 -25.69
CA ARG A 352 19.06 -50.06 -25.35
C ARG A 352 20.09 -50.09 -24.25
N LEU A 353 21.10 -49.23 -24.35
CA LEU A 353 21.98 -48.90 -23.23
C LEU A 353 21.16 -48.19 -22.16
N GLY A 354 21.30 -48.65 -20.94
CA GLY A 354 20.52 -48.14 -19.83
C GLY A 354 20.85 -46.70 -19.51
N ALA A 355 19.84 -45.99 -19.06
CA ALA A 355 19.98 -44.76 -18.35
C ALA A 355 20.79 -44.95 -17.06
N PRO A 356 21.32 -43.88 -16.46
CA PRO A 356 21.95 -43.94 -15.15
C PRO A 356 21.07 -44.68 -14.14
N ILE A 357 21.67 -45.57 -13.38
CA ILE A 357 20.96 -46.44 -12.44
C ILE A 357 21.20 -45.94 -11.03
N ASP A 358 20.13 -45.91 -10.25
CA ASP A 358 20.21 -45.73 -8.80
C ASP A 358 19.53 -46.90 -8.09
N TYR A 359 19.93 -47.12 -6.84
CA TYR A 359 19.41 -48.21 -6.01
C TYR A 359 18.51 -47.60 -4.92
N ILE A 360 17.31 -48.16 -4.82
CA ILE A 360 16.34 -47.79 -3.81
C ILE A 360 15.88 -49.01 -3.03
N ASP A 361 15.29 -48.76 -1.87
CA ASP A 361 14.58 -49.76 -1.07
C ASP A 361 13.14 -49.33 -0.84
N GLU A 362 12.35 -50.18 -0.22
CA GLU A 362 10.96 -49.94 0.13
C GLU A 362 10.79 -48.90 1.29
N SER A 363 11.89 -48.36 1.84
CA SER A 363 11.86 -47.46 3.00
C SER A 363 11.16 -46.15 2.68
N GLU A 364 10.53 -45.60 3.70
CA GLU A 364 9.87 -44.29 3.67
C GLU A 364 10.83 -43.17 3.30
N PHE A 365 12.13 -43.35 3.58
CA PHE A 365 13.18 -42.40 3.22
C PHE A 365 13.21 -42.15 1.70
N PHE A 366 13.23 -43.18 0.87
CA PHE A 366 13.29 -43.03 -0.58
C PHE A 366 11.95 -42.59 -1.17
N LYS A 367 10.80 -43.01 -0.58
CA LYS A 367 9.48 -42.53 -0.97
C LYS A 367 9.37 -41.00 -0.80
N ASN A 368 9.81 -40.50 0.34
CA ASN A 368 9.79 -39.06 0.63
C ASN A 368 10.85 -38.27 -0.16
N ARG A 369 12.02 -38.88 -0.39
CA ARG A 369 13.12 -38.23 -1.09
C ARG A 369 12.79 -37.92 -2.54
N PHE A 370 12.26 -38.89 -3.27
CA PHE A 370 11.93 -38.72 -4.69
C PHE A 370 10.50 -38.24 -4.92
N ASN A 371 9.75 -38.02 -3.85
CA ASN A 371 8.36 -37.56 -3.90
C ASN A 371 7.56 -38.33 -4.95
N PHE A 372 7.58 -39.69 -4.84
CA PHE A 372 6.88 -40.60 -5.75
C PHE A 372 5.36 -40.46 -5.55
N ASP A 373 4.80 -39.30 -5.91
CA ASP A 373 3.38 -39.08 -6.03
C ASP A 373 2.88 -39.42 -7.44
N GLN A 374 1.57 -39.37 -7.66
CA GLN A 374 0.96 -39.69 -8.95
C GLN A 374 1.43 -38.81 -10.13
N ARG A 375 2.09 -37.67 -9.86
CA ARG A 375 2.66 -36.80 -10.90
C ARG A 375 4.07 -37.22 -11.31
N ASN A 376 4.82 -37.68 -10.34
CA ASN A 376 6.24 -38.00 -10.52
C ASN A 376 6.51 -39.47 -10.81
N LEU A 377 5.60 -40.36 -10.48
CA LEU A 377 5.66 -41.78 -10.75
C LEU A 377 4.37 -42.29 -11.39
N ILE A 378 4.46 -42.79 -12.60
CA ILE A 378 3.35 -43.50 -13.24
C ILE A 378 3.49 -44.98 -12.83
N GLY A 379 2.51 -45.49 -12.06
CA GLY A 379 2.57 -46.82 -11.50
C GLY A 379 2.80 -46.84 -10.00
N ARG A 380 3.55 -47.80 -9.50
CA ARG A 380 3.86 -47.98 -8.07
C ARG A 380 5.36 -48.05 -7.79
N ASN A 381 5.74 -47.91 -6.54
CA ASN A 381 7.12 -48.07 -6.10
C ASN A 381 7.54 -49.53 -6.09
N ILE A 382 8.86 -49.76 -6.07
CA ILE A 382 9.47 -51.09 -5.96
C ILE A 382 9.16 -51.71 -4.60
N GLU A 383 8.70 -52.95 -4.60
CA GLU A 383 8.41 -53.73 -3.40
C GLU A 383 9.25 -55.04 -3.39
N ASN A 384 9.65 -55.54 -4.56
CA ASN A 384 10.37 -56.77 -4.71
C ASN A 384 11.69 -56.58 -5.48
N ILE A 385 12.59 -57.59 -5.36
CA ILE A 385 13.93 -57.55 -5.94
C ILE A 385 13.90 -57.62 -7.49
N ASP A 386 12.87 -58.26 -8.04
CA ASP A 386 12.65 -58.47 -9.47
C ASP A 386 11.86 -57.34 -10.14
N GLU A 387 11.72 -56.20 -9.46
CA GLU A 387 11.00 -55.05 -9.97
C GLU A 387 11.92 -53.88 -10.35
N VAL A 388 11.48 -53.09 -11.33
CA VAL A 388 12.20 -51.92 -11.83
C VAL A 388 11.25 -50.76 -12.08
N ILE A 389 11.72 -49.54 -11.74
CA ILE A 389 11.14 -48.31 -12.22
C ILE A 389 12.04 -47.78 -13.33
N ILE A 390 11.53 -47.77 -14.55
CA ILE A 390 12.29 -47.33 -15.73
C ILE A 390 12.19 -45.80 -15.89
N SER A 391 13.22 -45.19 -16.46
CA SER A 391 13.19 -43.79 -16.82
C SER A 391 12.15 -43.50 -17.91
N LYS A 392 11.63 -42.31 -17.97
CA LYS A 392 10.67 -41.86 -19.01
C LYS A 392 11.24 -42.02 -20.41
N GLU A 393 12.54 -41.76 -20.57
CA GLU A 393 13.22 -41.92 -21.85
C GLU A 393 13.29 -43.38 -22.29
N LEU A 394 13.64 -44.26 -21.37
CA LEU A 394 13.67 -45.70 -21.64
C LEU A 394 12.26 -46.25 -21.94
N ALA A 395 11.24 -45.76 -21.21
CA ALA A 395 9.84 -46.08 -21.47
C ALA A 395 9.40 -45.65 -22.87
N THR A 396 9.81 -44.45 -23.29
CA THR A 396 9.50 -43.91 -24.63
C THR A 396 10.22 -44.73 -25.72
N GLN A 397 11.47 -45.11 -25.50
CA GLN A 397 12.24 -45.90 -26.46
C GLN A 397 11.68 -47.30 -26.65
N PHE A 398 11.04 -47.86 -25.62
CA PHE A 398 10.41 -49.19 -25.64
C PHE A 398 8.89 -49.10 -25.93
N ASP A 399 8.33 -47.91 -26.13
CA ASP A 399 6.91 -47.65 -26.34
C ASP A 399 6.02 -48.14 -25.17
N ILE A 400 6.54 -48.07 -23.95
CA ILE A 400 5.84 -48.44 -22.72
C ILE A 400 5.15 -47.15 -22.19
N LYS A 401 3.82 -47.09 -22.33
CA LYS A 401 3.02 -45.93 -21.86
C LYS A 401 2.56 -46.06 -20.42
N GLU A 402 2.25 -47.29 -20.00
CA GLU A 402 1.81 -47.63 -18.65
C GLU A 402 2.58 -48.85 -18.13
N PRO A 403 3.00 -48.87 -16.87
CA PRO A 403 3.64 -50.01 -16.25
C PRO A 403 2.57 -51.06 -15.89
N LYS A 404 2.46 -52.09 -16.71
CA LYS A 404 1.52 -53.21 -16.51
C LYS A 404 2.29 -54.51 -16.15
N GLU A 405 3.34 -54.38 -15.34
CA GLU A 405 4.24 -55.49 -14.97
C GLU A 405 4.85 -56.20 -16.17
N GLN A 406 5.10 -55.45 -17.27
CA GLN A 406 5.82 -56.00 -18.43
C GLN A 406 7.20 -56.46 -18.01
N GLU A 407 7.59 -57.63 -18.51
CA GLU A 407 8.93 -58.16 -18.27
C GLU A 407 9.93 -57.52 -19.22
N ILE A 408 10.96 -56.89 -18.64
CA ILE A 408 12.08 -56.30 -19.35
C ILE A 408 13.35 -57.10 -18.99
N ALA A 409 14.12 -57.46 -19.99
CA ALA A 409 15.38 -58.16 -19.73
C ALA A 409 16.51 -57.16 -19.45
N VAL A 410 17.27 -57.41 -18.40
CA VAL A 410 18.47 -56.68 -18.03
C VAL A 410 19.68 -57.53 -18.31
N LEU A 411 20.57 -57.04 -19.15
CA LEU A 411 21.80 -57.71 -19.51
C LEU A 411 22.91 -57.25 -18.57
N THR A 412 23.38 -58.13 -17.74
CA THR A 412 24.43 -57.92 -16.73
C THR A 412 25.83 -58.34 -17.18
N GLY A 413 25.88 -58.96 -18.33
CA GLY A 413 27.09 -59.43 -18.99
C GLY A 413 26.82 -59.97 -20.40
N PRO A 414 27.84 -60.42 -21.15
CA PRO A 414 27.66 -60.85 -22.53
C PRO A 414 26.71 -62.06 -22.73
N LYS A 415 26.53 -62.90 -21.69
CA LYS A 415 25.63 -64.05 -21.70
C LYS A 415 24.64 -64.06 -20.52
N ASP A 416 24.73 -63.11 -19.59
CA ASP A 416 23.90 -63.06 -18.39
C ASP A 416 22.73 -62.20 -18.61
N LYS A 417 21.50 -62.72 -18.64
CA LYS A 417 20.22 -62.05 -18.82
C LYS A 417 19.35 -62.31 -17.59
N LYS A 418 18.91 -61.26 -16.94
CA LYS A 418 17.92 -61.31 -15.86
C LYS A 418 16.66 -60.59 -16.29
N THR A 419 15.50 -61.10 -15.91
CA THR A 419 14.20 -60.51 -16.22
C THR A 419 13.70 -59.72 -15.02
N LEU A 420 13.23 -58.49 -15.23
CA LEU A 420 12.63 -57.61 -14.23
C LEU A 420 11.25 -57.17 -14.69
N LYS A 421 10.36 -56.97 -13.75
CA LYS A 421 9.00 -56.46 -13.98
C LYS A 421 8.98 -54.94 -13.88
N VAL A 422 8.46 -54.27 -14.89
CA VAL A 422 8.29 -52.81 -14.88
C VAL A 422 7.08 -52.47 -14.06
N VAL A 423 7.28 -51.93 -12.86
CA VAL A 423 6.22 -51.51 -11.93
C VAL A 423 5.96 -50.03 -11.92
N GLY A 424 6.89 -49.22 -12.45
CA GLY A 424 6.75 -47.78 -12.51
C GLY A 424 7.55 -47.16 -13.66
N ILE A 425 7.09 -45.98 -14.08
CA ILE A 425 7.82 -45.11 -14.99
C ILE A 425 8.13 -43.82 -14.22
N ASN A 426 9.40 -43.51 -14.10
CA ASN A 426 9.89 -42.29 -13.50
C ASN A 426 9.55 -41.10 -14.39
N ASN A 427 8.55 -40.32 -13.99
CA ASN A 427 8.05 -39.14 -14.69
C ASN A 427 8.50 -37.82 -13.99
N LEU A 428 9.57 -37.88 -13.20
CA LEU A 428 10.14 -36.66 -12.62
C LEU A 428 10.41 -35.66 -13.74
N VAL A 429 9.61 -34.62 -13.82
CA VAL A 429 9.56 -33.65 -14.94
C VAL A 429 10.89 -32.90 -15.07
N ASN A 430 11.62 -32.79 -13.98
CA ASN A 430 12.93 -32.15 -13.93
C ASN A 430 14.12 -33.11 -14.18
N ALA A 431 13.87 -34.41 -14.31
CA ALA A 431 14.89 -35.41 -14.56
C ALA A 431 15.35 -35.48 -16.03
N LYS A 432 15.02 -34.48 -16.87
CA LYS A 432 15.57 -34.41 -18.26
C LYS A 432 17.11 -34.47 -18.31
N LYS A 433 17.80 -34.32 -17.18
CA LYS A 433 19.26 -34.45 -17.11
C LYS A 433 19.77 -35.68 -16.42
N LEU A 434 18.98 -36.43 -15.67
CA LEU A 434 19.44 -37.60 -14.92
C LEU A 434 18.66 -38.91 -15.23
N ASN A 435 17.74 -38.92 -16.09
CA ASN A 435 17.06 -40.07 -16.70
C ASN A 435 17.20 -41.41 -15.91
N LEU A 436 16.97 -41.31 -14.56
CA LEU A 436 17.31 -42.37 -13.62
C LEU A 436 16.35 -43.54 -13.73
N THR A 437 16.92 -44.73 -13.87
CA THR A 437 16.23 -46.00 -13.70
C THR A 437 16.53 -46.52 -12.29
N PHE A 438 15.50 -46.90 -11.55
CA PHE A 438 15.66 -47.36 -10.17
C PHE A 438 15.54 -48.88 -10.08
N LEU A 439 16.49 -49.50 -9.40
CA LEU A 439 16.53 -50.92 -9.11
C LEU A 439 16.51 -51.13 -7.59
N HIS A 440 16.03 -52.29 -7.17
CA HIS A 440 16.12 -52.67 -5.77
C HIS A 440 17.61 -52.91 -5.40
N HIS A 441 18.06 -52.45 -4.23
CA HIS A 441 19.48 -52.53 -3.84
C HIS A 441 20.01 -53.97 -3.77
N LYS A 442 19.17 -54.92 -3.36
CA LYS A 442 19.53 -56.38 -3.35
C LYS A 442 19.80 -56.93 -4.73
N PHE A 443 19.23 -56.33 -5.79
CA PHE A 443 19.57 -56.75 -7.17
C PHE A 443 21.04 -56.45 -7.51
N GLY A 444 21.55 -55.29 -7.04
CA GLY A 444 22.97 -54.93 -7.16
C GLY A 444 23.87 -55.90 -6.40
N GLU A 445 23.48 -56.29 -5.18
CA GLU A 445 24.20 -57.31 -4.37
C GLU A 445 24.26 -58.63 -5.09
N ASP A 446 23.16 -59.10 -5.65
CA ASP A 446 23.08 -60.37 -6.39
C ASP A 446 24.01 -60.42 -7.61
N ILE A 447 24.08 -59.32 -8.37
CA ILE A 447 24.96 -59.25 -9.54
C ILE A 447 26.43 -59.30 -9.12
N GLU A 448 26.82 -58.54 -8.09
CA GLU A 448 28.19 -58.58 -7.59
C GLU A 448 28.56 -59.98 -7.00
N LEU A 449 27.59 -60.60 -6.32
CA LEU A 449 27.77 -61.98 -5.82
C LEU A 449 28.05 -62.95 -6.96
N GLN A 450 27.32 -62.91 -8.06
CA GLN A 450 27.55 -63.75 -9.24
C GLN A 450 28.91 -63.47 -9.88
N LYS A 451 29.29 -62.19 -10.01
CA LYS A 451 30.61 -61.82 -10.55
C LYS A 451 31.74 -62.26 -9.65
N SER A 452 31.63 -62.26 -8.34
CA SER A 452 32.64 -62.69 -7.40
C SER A 452 32.81 -64.19 -7.45
N LYS A 453 31.72 -64.98 -7.60
CA LYS A 453 31.76 -66.43 -7.80
C LYS A 453 32.45 -66.83 -9.11
N ASN A 454 32.22 -66.07 -10.17
CA ASN A 454 32.80 -66.32 -11.49
C ASN A 454 34.29 -65.94 -11.61
N ARG A 455 34.82 -65.09 -10.71
CA ARG A 455 36.23 -64.64 -10.71
C ARG A 455 37.18 -65.53 -9.94
N LYS A 456 36.69 -66.49 -9.12
CA LYS A 456 37.53 -67.42 -8.36
C LYS A 456 37.54 -68.80 -9.06
N PRO A 457 38.72 -69.27 -9.53
CA PRO A 457 38.82 -70.54 -10.24
C PRO A 457 38.72 -71.80 -9.33
N ASP A 458 38.72 -71.56 -7.97
CA ASP A 458 38.64 -72.68 -7.01
C ASP A 458 37.20 -72.88 -6.51
N ASN A 459 36.56 -73.95 -6.96
CA ASN A 459 35.20 -74.34 -6.68
C ASN A 459 34.88 -74.53 -5.16
N SER A 460 35.89 -74.73 -4.31
CA SER A 460 35.70 -74.99 -2.88
C SER A 460 35.42 -73.74 -2.04
N GLN A 461 35.92 -72.61 -2.47
CA GLN A 461 35.67 -71.31 -1.75
C GLN A 461 34.49 -70.49 -2.32
N ALA A 462 34.10 -70.72 -3.55
CA ALA A 462 33.03 -70.04 -4.22
C ALA A 462 31.62 -70.32 -3.61
N SER A 463 31.48 -71.57 -3.03
CA SER A 463 30.19 -71.95 -2.38
C SER A 463 29.95 -71.39 -0.98
N GLN A 464 30.97 -70.78 -0.36
CA GLN A 464 30.89 -70.29 1.02
C GLN A 464 30.53 -68.79 1.10
N ILE A 465 30.52 -68.00 -0.02
CA ILE A 465 30.20 -66.60 -0.01
C ILE A 465 28.67 -66.44 0.05
N LYS A 466 28.15 -66.21 1.26
CA LYS A 466 26.71 -65.99 1.49
C LYS A 466 26.29 -64.53 1.39
N LYS A 467 27.20 -63.56 1.60
CA LYS A 467 26.94 -62.13 1.59
C LYS A 467 28.16 -61.39 1.04
N ILE A 468 27.94 -60.35 0.25
CA ILE A 468 28.99 -59.40 -0.18
C ILE A 468 28.99 -58.20 0.72
N GLU A 469 30.13 -57.89 1.30
CA GLU A 469 30.38 -56.64 1.98
C GLU A 469 30.64 -55.54 0.95
N PRO A 470 29.96 -54.36 1.03
CA PRO A 470 30.13 -53.31 0.04
C PRO A 470 31.52 -52.67 0.13
N ILE A 471 32.08 -52.32 -1.02
CA ILE A 471 33.35 -51.60 -1.14
C ILE A 471 33.12 -50.09 -1.04
N ILE A 472 31.98 -49.64 -1.53
CA ILE A 472 31.60 -48.22 -1.54
C ILE A 472 30.25 -48.07 -0.81
N LEU A 473 30.17 -47.08 0.02
CA LEU A 473 28.95 -46.69 0.68
C LEU A 473 28.49 -45.31 0.20
N ARG A 474 27.19 -45.13 0.03
CA ARG A 474 26.57 -43.83 -0.17
C ARG A 474 25.97 -43.35 1.14
N LEU A 475 26.39 -42.18 1.59
CA LEU A 475 25.94 -41.54 2.80
C LEU A 475 25.01 -40.38 2.45
N TYR A 476 23.79 -40.36 2.97
CA TYR A 476 22.84 -39.28 2.78
C TYR A 476 22.81 -38.41 4.04
N PHE A 477 23.00 -37.12 3.86
CA PHE A 477 23.06 -36.15 4.95
C PHE A 477 21.74 -35.34 5.12
N GLU A 478 21.61 -34.71 6.26
CA GLU A 478 20.52 -33.72 6.47
C GLU A 478 20.74 -32.48 5.62
N ASN A 479 19.64 -31.96 5.02
CA ASN A 479 19.71 -30.78 4.16
C ASN A 479 20.01 -29.50 4.93
N ASN A 480 19.73 -29.47 6.24
CA ASN A 480 20.05 -28.31 7.08
C ASN A 480 21.57 -28.23 7.26
N ASN A 481 22.19 -27.16 6.74
CA ASN A 481 23.64 -26.95 6.75
C ASN A 481 24.45 -28.08 6.06
N LEU A 482 23.96 -28.56 4.90
CA LEU A 482 24.51 -29.70 4.18
C LEU A 482 26.03 -29.59 3.99
N GLU A 483 26.57 -28.45 3.55
CA GLU A 483 27.99 -28.21 3.32
C GLU A 483 28.80 -28.42 4.61
N ASN A 484 28.35 -27.80 5.72
CA ASN A 484 29.02 -27.98 7.01
C ASN A 484 28.96 -29.41 7.52
N ASN A 485 27.86 -30.14 7.28
CA ASN A 485 27.70 -31.54 7.66
C ASN A 485 28.68 -32.41 6.91
N ILE A 486 28.82 -32.20 5.59
CA ILE A 486 29.79 -32.95 4.75
C ILE A 486 31.20 -32.56 5.14
N ASP A 487 31.54 -31.29 5.33
CA ASP A 487 32.87 -30.85 5.71
C ASP A 487 33.33 -31.41 7.07
N ASN A 488 32.43 -31.40 8.05
CA ASN A 488 32.70 -31.97 9.37
C ASN A 488 32.92 -33.47 9.27
N PHE A 489 32.12 -34.16 8.42
CA PHE A 489 32.33 -35.60 8.18
C PHE A 489 33.68 -35.86 7.56
N ILE A 490 34.09 -35.11 6.52
CA ILE A 490 35.39 -35.23 5.86
C ILE A 490 36.56 -35.03 6.83
N LYS A 491 36.48 -33.97 7.65
CA LYS A 491 37.51 -33.61 8.63
C LYS A 491 37.70 -34.70 9.69
N ASN A 492 36.61 -35.33 10.13
CA ASN A 492 36.61 -36.29 11.23
C ASN A 492 36.88 -37.72 10.78
N ASN A 493 36.82 -38.00 9.48
CA ASN A 493 36.92 -39.37 8.94
C ASN A 493 38.00 -39.45 7.85
N LYS A 494 39.24 -39.16 8.20
CA LYS A 494 40.40 -39.12 7.29
C LYS A 494 40.79 -40.51 6.72
N ASP A 495 40.29 -41.58 7.30
CA ASP A 495 40.56 -42.96 6.91
C ASP A 495 39.77 -43.39 5.66
N TYR A 496 38.83 -42.57 5.25
CA TYR A 496 38.03 -42.84 4.04
C TYR A 496 38.48 -41.97 2.88
N GLN A 497 38.45 -42.55 1.70
CA GLN A 497 38.52 -41.83 0.44
C GLN A 497 37.10 -41.34 0.12
N ILE A 498 36.95 -40.05 -0.03
CA ILE A 498 35.65 -39.41 -0.24
C ILE A 498 35.67 -38.81 -1.63
N ASP A 499 34.66 -39.14 -2.44
CA ASP A 499 34.51 -38.52 -3.74
C ASP A 499 34.15 -37.02 -3.56
N SER A 500 35.15 -36.18 -3.87
CA SER A 500 35.06 -34.71 -3.69
C SER A 500 34.36 -34.00 -4.85
N SER A 501 34.06 -34.71 -5.95
CA SER A 501 33.39 -34.09 -7.11
C SER A 501 31.99 -33.55 -6.74
N LEU A 502 31.27 -34.28 -5.91
CA LEU A 502 29.98 -33.84 -5.36
C LEU A 502 30.10 -32.60 -4.46
N LYS A 503 31.21 -32.50 -3.70
CA LYS A 503 31.47 -31.32 -2.87
C LYS A 503 31.68 -30.05 -3.69
N VAL A 504 32.39 -30.14 -4.79
CA VAL A 504 32.62 -28.98 -5.68
C VAL A 504 31.30 -28.51 -6.29
N ILE A 505 30.45 -29.47 -6.73
CA ILE A 505 29.13 -29.14 -7.32
C ILE A 505 28.21 -28.54 -6.28
N THR A 506 28.14 -29.10 -5.06
CA THR A 506 27.32 -28.54 -3.97
C THR A 506 27.78 -27.12 -3.59
N LYS A 507 29.08 -26.92 -3.46
CA LYS A 507 29.63 -25.60 -3.14
C LYS A 507 29.28 -24.57 -4.22
N LEU A 508 29.52 -24.89 -5.49
CA LEU A 508 29.19 -24.01 -6.61
C LEU A 508 27.70 -23.69 -6.68
N THR A 509 26.81 -24.67 -6.43
CA THR A 509 25.37 -24.45 -6.42
C THR A 509 24.96 -23.54 -5.26
N TYR A 510 25.54 -23.71 -4.08
CA TYR A 510 25.27 -22.85 -2.92
C TYR A 510 25.79 -21.43 -3.14
N ASP A 511 27.01 -21.29 -3.66
CA ASP A 511 27.61 -19.97 -3.93
C ASP A 511 26.81 -19.21 -4.99
N LEU A 512 26.40 -19.90 -6.07
CA LEU A 512 25.52 -19.32 -7.10
C LEU A 512 24.15 -18.90 -6.53
N GLN A 513 23.57 -19.73 -5.67
CA GLN A 513 22.29 -19.40 -5.03
C GLN A 513 22.43 -18.18 -4.13
N ASN A 514 23.45 -18.11 -3.30
CA ASN A 514 23.69 -16.96 -2.43
C ASN A 514 23.91 -15.69 -3.26
N PHE A 515 24.65 -15.79 -4.36
CA PHE A 515 24.84 -14.67 -5.28
C PHE A 515 23.53 -14.21 -5.92
N ILE A 516 22.69 -15.13 -6.39
CA ILE A 516 21.36 -14.80 -6.95
C ILE A 516 20.48 -14.15 -5.87
N ASN A 517 20.44 -14.71 -4.67
CA ASN A 517 19.64 -14.15 -3.56
C ASN A 517 20.10 -12.74 -3.19
N LEU A 518 21.41 -12.47 -3.23
CA LEU A 518 21.96 -11.14 -2.98
C LEU A 518 21.52 -10.15 -4.06
N ILE A 519 21.58 -10.51 -5.34
CA ILE A 519 21.13 -9.67 -6.45
C ILE A 519 19.63 -9.39 -6.34
N VAL A 520 18.82 -10.44 -6.16
CA VAL A 520 17.36 -10.32 -6.02
C VAL A 520 17.01 -9.46 -4.81
N GLY A 521 17.71 -9.64 -3.68
CA GLY A 521 17.54 -8.81 -2.49
C GLY A 521 17.90 -7.35 -2.73
N ALA A 522 19.00 -7.07 -3.42
CA ALA A 522 19.40 -5.71 -3.77
C ALA A 522 18.37 -5.01 -4.67
N ILE A 523 17.86 -5.70 -5.68
CA ILE A 523 16.82 -5.18 -6.58
C ILE A 523 15.53 -4.91 -5.80
N LEU A 524 15.14 -5.81 -4.90
CA LEU A 524 13.97 -5.63 -4.03
C LEU A 524 14.08 -4.36 -3.18
N ILE A 525 15.25 -4.13 -2.58
CA ILE A 525 15.51 -2.91 -1.78
C ILE A 525 15.35 -1.65 -2.65
N VAL A 526 15.85 -1.67 -3.88
CA VAL A 526 15.69 -0.53 -4.82
C VAL A 526 14.22 -0.26 -5.11
N PHE A 527 13.41 -1.29 -5.41
CA PHE A 527 11.97 -1.11 -5.64
C PHE A 527 11.24 -0.57 -4.40
N ILE A 528 11.57 -1.05 -3.20
CA ILE A 528 11.02 -0.53 -1.95
C ILE A 528 11.42 0.94 -1.74
N ALA A 529 12.67 1.31 -2.00
CA ALA A 529 13.13 2.69 -1.91
C ALA A 529 12.38 3.61 -2.90
N VAL A 530 12.19 3.18 -4.14
CA VAL A 530 11.42 3.91 -5.15
C VAL A 530 9.97 4.09 -4.70
N LEU A 531 9.32 3.05 -4.16
CA LEU A 531 7.98 3.13 -3.60
C LEU A 531 7.88 4.16 -2.47
N LEU A 532 8.85 4.18 -1.55
CA LEU A 532 8.87 5.14 -0.45
C LEU A 532 9.04 6.58 -0.96
N ILE A 533 9.95 6.81 -1.89
CA ILE A 533 10.16 8.14 -2.50
C ILE A 533 8.89 8.62 -3.22
N GLN A 534 8.27 7.78 -4.03
CA GLN A 534 7.01 8.09 -4.71
C GLN A 534 5.89 8.40 -3.72
N THR A 535 5.80 7.65 -2.63
CA THR A 535 4.81 7.86 -1.56
C THR A 535 5.00 9.23 -0.91
N ILE A 536 6.22 9.59 -0.54
CA ILE A 536 6.53 10.89 0.08
C ILE A 536 6.19 12.02 -0.89
N PHE A 537 6.62 11.91 -2.13
CA PHE A 537 6.37 12.93 -3.17
C PHE A 537 4.88 13.13 -3.43
N TYR A 538 4.13 12.03 -3.61
CA TYR A 538 2.69 12.09 -3.82
C TYR A 538 1.96 12.72 -2.63
N THR A 539 2.30 12.28 -1.42
CA THR A 539 1.67 12.77 -0.18
C THR A 539 1.91 14.26 0.00
N LYS A 540 3.14 14.73 -0.28
CA LYS A 540 3.49 16.14 -0.25
C LYS A 540 2.67 16.92 -1.28
N ASN A 541 2.64 16.50 -2.53
CA ASN A 541 1.91 17.16 -3.61
C ASN A 541 0.40 17.22 -3.32
N LEU A 542 -0.17 16.12 -2.82
CA LEU A 542 -1.57 16.05 -2.42
C LEU A 542 -1.88 17.02 -1.27
N THR A 543 -0.99 17.15 -0.30
CA THR A 543 -1.19 18.03 0.85
C THR A 543 -1.03 19.49 0.46
N ASP A 544 0.01 19.81 -0.30
CA ASP A 544 0.27 21.19 -0.75
C ASP A 544 -0.88 21.72 -1.61
N SER A 545 -1.45 20.88 -2.48
CA SER A 545 -2.61 21.26 -3.29
C SER A 545 -3.89 21.52 -2.47
N LYS A 546 -3.94 21.07 -1.22
CA LYS A 546 -5.11 21.19 -0.33
C LYS A 546 -4.93 22.23 0.79
N VAL A 547 -3.80 22.93 0.84
CA VAL A 547 -3.52 23.92 1.89
C VAL A 547 -4.61 25.00 1.94
N LYS A 548 -5.03 25.51 0.79
CA LYS A 548 -6.11 26.52 0.70
C LYS A 548 -7.46 25.94 1.15
N LEU A 549 -7.80 24.71 0.78
CA LEU A 549 -9.01 24.02 1.24
C LEU A 549 -8.99 23.84 2.77
N ILE A 550 -7.85 23.41 3.34
CA ILE A 550 -7.68 23.33 4.80
C ILE A 550 -7.93 24.72 5.43
N GLY A 551 -7.39 25.77 4.83
CA GLY A 551 -7.61 27.16 5.26
C GLY A 551 -9.08 27.54 5.26
N ILE A 552 -9.80 27.25 4.17
CA ILE A 552 -11.23 27.50 4.03
C ILE A 552 -12.04 26.72 5.07
N LEU A 553 -11.81 25.43 5.20
CA LEU A 553 -12.52 24.58 6.17
C LEU A 553 -12.25 25.07 7.63
N LYS A 554 -11.03 25.49 7.91
CA LYS A 554 -10.66 26.05 9.20
C LYS A 554 -11.34 27.41 9.48
N ALA A 555 -11.43 28.28 8.46
CA ALA A 555 -12.19 29.52 8.52
C ALA A 555 -13.69 29.27 8.78
N LEU A 556 -14.23 28.20 8.19
CA LEU A 556 -15.58 27.72 8.44
C LEU A 556 -15.73 26.98 9.79
N ARG A 557 -14.70 26.97 10.64
CA ARG A 557 -14.68 26.33 11.97
C ARG A 557 -14.82 24.80 11.94
N ALA A 558 -14.34 24.15 10.89
CA ALA A 558 -14.24 22.70 10.85
C ALA A 558 -13.35 22.22 12.01
N LYS A 559 -13.77 21.13 12.66
CA LYS A 559 -12.97 20.47 13.67
C LYS A 559 -11.79 19.77 13.01
N THR A 560 -10.67 19.64 13.72
CA THR A 560 -9.45 19.01 13.21
C THR A 560 -9.72 17.63 12.61
N TRP A 561 -10.50 16.81 13.33
CA TRP A 561 -10.82 15.46 12.88
C TRP A 561 -11.67 15.43 11.60
N GLN A 562 -12.54 16.41 11.34
CA GLN A 562 -13.31 16.52 10.10
C GLN A 562 -12.38 16.78 8.91
N ILE A 563 -11.40 17.67 9.09
CA ILE A 563 -10.40 17.96 8.06
C ILE A 563 -9.56 16.70 7.79
N PHE A 564 -9.12 16.01 8.84
CA PHE A 564 -8.39 14.74 8.68
C PHE A 564 -9.23 13.67 7.99
N LEU A 565 -10.50 13.53 8.33
CA LEU A 565 -11.41 12.57 7.71
C LEU A 565 -11.54 12.80 6.19
N TYR A 566 -11.74 14.05 5.76
CA TYR A 566 -11.87 14.37 4.33
C TYR A 566 -10.60 14.05 3.54
N HIS A 567 -9.47 14.22 4.16
CA HIS A 567 -8.20 13.88 3.55
C HIS A 567 -7.93 12.37 3.57
N TRP A 568 -8.26 11.70 4.66
CA TRP A 568 -8.02 10.26 4.82
C TRP A 568 -8.87 9.41 3.87
N LEU A 569 -10.11 9.83 3.61
CA LEU A 569 -10.96 9.21 2.58
C LEU A 569 -10.29 9.18 1.20
N ASN A 570 -9.52 10.19 0.88
CA ASN A 570 -8.75 10.23 -0.37
C ASN A 570 -7.73 9.10 -0.46
N ILE A 571 -6.99 8.85 0.63
CA ILE A 571 -6.00 7.77 0.71
C ILE A 571 -6.69 6.40 0.60
N ILE A 572 -7.82 6.22 1.28
CA ILE A 572 -8.59 4.96 1.23
C ILE A 572 -9.02 4.66 -0.20
N ILE A 573 -9.59 5.63 -0.91
CA ILE A 573 -10.09 5.44 -2.28
C ILE A 573 -8.94 5.07 -3.23
N ILE A 574 -7.84 5.82 -3.20
CA ILE A 574 -6.68 5.53 -4.06
C ILE A 574 -6.06 4.18 -3.71
N SER A 575 -5.85 3.88 -2.43
CA SER A 575 -5.25 2.62 -2.03
C SER A 575 -6.12 1.42 -2.43
N PHE A 576 -7.44 1.54 -2.32
CA PHE A 576 -8.37 0.51 -2.76
C PHE A 576 -8.34 0.33 -4.28
N LEU A 577 -8.30 1.42 -5.05
CA LEU A 577 -8.17 1.37 -6.51
C LEU A 577 -6.88 0.64 -6.92
N ILE A 578 -5.76 0.99 -6.28
CA ILE A 578 -4.46 0.36 -6.53
C ILE A 578 -4.52 -1.14 -6.18
N LEU A 579 -5.16 -1.54 -5.09
CA LEU A 579 -5.33 -2.95 -4.72
C LEU A 579 -6.10 -3.72 -5.80
N VAL A 580 -7.24 -3.20 -6.25
CA VAL A 580 -8.07 -3.85 -7.26
C VAL A 580 -7.32 -4.02 -8.58
N ILE A 581 -6.63 -2.97 -9.05
CA ILE A 581 -5.86 -3.03 -10.29
C ILE A 581 -4.66 -4.00 -10.13
N ASN A 582 -3.97 -3.95 -8.97
CA ASN A 582 -2.84 -4.84 -8.71
C ASN A 582 -3.26 -6.31 -8.72
N LEU A 583 -4.38 -6.66 -8.06
CA LEU A 583 -4.94 -8.02 -8.12
C LEU A 583 -5.26 -8.43 -9.57
N SER A 584 -5.91 -7.55 -10.33
CA SER A 584 -6.32 -7.84 -11.71
C SER A 584 -5.12 -8.05 -12.65
N VAL A 585 -4.01 -7.34 -12.42
CA VAL A 585 -2.81 -7.41 -13.26
C VAL A 585 -1.85 -8.50 -12.80
N SER A 586 -1.59 -8.58 -11.49
CA SER A 586 -0.54 -9.46 -10.95
C SER A 586 -0.92 -10.93 -10.98
N LEU A 587 -2.18 -11.28 -10.73
CA LEU A 587 -2.61 -12.68 -10.73
C LEU A 587 -2.41 -13.40 -12.07
N PRO A 588 -2.75 -12.81 -13.24
CA PRO A 588 -2.49 -13.46 -14.52
C PRO A 588 -1.05 -13.30 -15.02
N LEU A 589 -0.35 -12.22 -14.67
CA LEU A 589 0.97 -11.92 -15.24
C LEU A 589 2.11 -12.60 -14.49
N ILE A 590 2.09 -12.63 -13.16
CA ILE A 590 3.20 -13.18 -12.37
C ILE A 590 3.46 -14.65 -12.72
N PRO A 591 2.46 -15.56 -12.79
CA PRO A 591 2.72 -16.94 -13.21
C PRO A 591 3.35 -17.05 -14.59
N LYS A 592 2.88 -16.25 -15.57
CA LYS A 592 3.42 -16.25 -16.93
C LYS A 592 4.87 -15.77 -16.99
N ILE A 593 5.20 -14.69 -16.30
CA ILE A 593 6.56 -14.17 -16.23
C ILE A 593 7.47 -15.15 -15.48
N TYR A 594 6.95 -15.77 -14.43
CA TYR A 594 7.67 -16.77 -13.66
C TYR A 594 8.05 -17.97 -14.53
N ILE A 595 7.10 -18.50 -15.33
CA ILE A 595 7.36 -19.58 -16.32
C ILE A 595 8.41 -19.13 -17.33
N TRP A 596 8.30 -17.91 -17.85
CA TRP A 596 9.22 -17.38 -18.85
C TRP A 596 10.65 -17.26 -18.32
N ILE A 597 10.83 -16.87 -17.04
CA ILE A 597 12.16 -16.70 -16.42
C ILE A 597 12.77 -18.04 -16.00
N LEU A 598 12.00 -18.91 -15.35
CA LEU A 598 12.50 -20.12 -14.68
C LEU A 598 12.20 -21.42 -15.44
N GLY A 599 11.41 -21.35 -16.50
CA GLY A 599 10.98 -22.51 -17.28
C GLY A 599 9.71 -23.18 -16.75
N GLU A 600 9.17 -24.09 -17.56
CA GLU A 600 7.91 -24.82 -17.24
C GLU A 600 8.05 -25.76 -16.03
N ASP A 601 9.26 -26.16 -15.72
CA ASP A 601 9.59 -27.10 -14.65
C ASP A 601 9.74 -26.42 -13.26
N ALA A 602 9.57 -25.10 -13.18
CA ALA A 602 9.71 -24.38 -11.93
C ALA A 602 8.49 -24.60 -11.02
N ILE A 603 8.73 -24.63 -9.70
CA ILE A 603 7.66 -24.72 -8.72
C ILE A 603 6.90 -23.38 -8.71
N TYR A 604 5.64 -23.44 -9.10
CA TYR A 604 4.79 -22.25 -9.12
C TYR A 604 4.39 -21.82 -7.71
N PRO A 605 4.44 -20.52 -7.44
CA PRO A 605 3.78 -20.01 -6.26
C PRO A 605 2.26 -20.25 -6.38
N SER A 606 1.66 -20.75 -5.31
CA SER A 606 0.20 -20.91 -5.29
C SER A 606 -0.47 -19.54 -5.42
N ILE A 607 -1.65 -19.51 -6.04
CA ILE A 607 -2.44 -18.28 -6.16
C ILE A 607 -2.67 -17.65 -4.77
N SER A 608 -2.89 -18.47 -3.75
CA SER A 608 -3.04 -18.01 -2.37
C SER A 608 -1.81 -17.29 -1.83
N GLN A 609 -0.60 -17.77 -2.13
CA GLN A 609 0.65 -17.10 -1.72
C GLN A 609 0.80 -15.73 -2.38
N ILE A 610 0.50 -15.61 -3.68
CA ILE A 610 0.54 -14.34 -4.41
C ILE A 610 -0.48 -13.36 -3.81
N VAL A 611 -1.70 -13.81 -3.56
CA VAL A 611 -2.77 -12.97 -2.96
C VAL A 611 -2.37 -12.49 -1.57
N ILE A 612 -1.87 -13.37 -0.71
CA ILE A 612 -1.42 -13.00 0.65
C ILE A 612 -0.30 -11.96 0.58
N LEU A 613 0.67 -12.12 -0.32
CA LEU A 613 1.76 -11.17 -0.50
C LEU A 613 1.25 -9.79 -0.96
N ILE A 614 0.32 -9.77 -1.91
CA ILE A 614 -0.33 -8.52 -2.37
C ILE A 614 -1.00 -7.81 -1.19
N PHE A 615 -1.76 -8.54 -0.35
CA PHE A 615 -2.41 -7.95 0.81
C PHE A 615 -1.42 -7.43 1.85
N ILE A 616 -0.33 -8.17 2.14
CA ILE A 616 0.72 -7.72 3.08
C ILE A 616 1.35 -6.42 2.59
N ILE A 617 1.78 -6.36 1.31
CA ILE A 617 2.38 -5.17 0.72
C ILE A 617 1.39 -4.01 0.75
N TRP A 618 0.13 -4.25 0.37
CA TRP A 618 -0.92 -3.23 0.38
C TRP A 618 -1.18 -2.67 1.77
N ILE A 619 -1.33 -3.53 2.80
CA ILE A 619 -1.54 -3.10 4.19
C ILE A 619 -0.35 -2.28 4.69
N ALA A 620 0.88 -2.75 4.47
CA ALA A 620 2.08 -2.03 4.87
C ALA A 620 2.14 -0.63 4.23
N MET A 621 1.90 -0.55 2.91
CA MET A 621 1.89 0.70 2.18
C MET A 621 0.75 1.63 2.61
N PHE A 622 -0.44 1.10 2.86
CA PHE A 622 -1.58 1.89 3.39
C PHE A 622 -1.23 2.57 4.72
N PHE A 623 -0.60 1.84 5.64
CA PHE A 623 -0.18 2.42 6.92
C PHE A 623 0.93 3.45 6.76
N ILE A 624 1.93 3.19 5.92
CA ILE A 624 3.03 4.13 5.64
C ILE A 624 2.48 5.43 5.03
N ILE A 625 1.65 5.32 3.99
CA ILE A 625 1.02 6.47 3.33
C ILE A 625 0.18 7.26 4.34
N SER A 626 -0.66 6.58 5.12
CA SER A 626 -1.52 7.20 6.12
C SER A 626 -0.70 7.93 7.18
N PHE A 627 0.40 7.34 7.66
CA PHE A 627 1.27 7.94 8.67
C PHE A 627 1.97 9.20 8.14
N ILE A 628 2.61 9.11 6.97
CA ILE A 628 3.30 10.24 6.34
C ILE A 628 2.31 11.38 6.09
N TYR A 629 1.12 11.03 5.59
CA TYR A 629 0.07 11.99 5.30
C TYR A 629 -0.45 12.71 6.56
N LEU A 630 -0.73 11.96 7.62
CA LEU A 630 -1.16 12.52 8.90
C LEU A 630 -0.09 13.47 9.47
N LEU A 631 1.18 13.11 9.36
CA LEU A 631 2.30 13.91 9.82
C LEU A 631 2.41 15.23 9.05
N ILE A 632 2.37 15.21 7.72
CA ILE A 632 2.44 16.43 6.89
C ILE A 632 1.18 17.29 7.10
N SER A 633 -0.01 16.69 7.17
CA SER A 633 -1.27 17.40 7.41
C SER A 633 -1.28 18.06 8.77
N TRP A 634 -0.74 17.42 9.80
CA TRP A 634 -0.64 17.98 11.14
C TRP A 634 0.22 19.25 11.19
N PHE A 635 1.37 19.28 10.48
CA PHE A 635 2.19 20.46 10.34
C PHE A 635 1.44 21.62 9.66
N ASN A 636 0.71 21.33 8.57
CA ASN A 636 -0.10 22.32 7.88
C ASN A 636 -1.28 22.80 8.74
N TYR A 637 -1.90 21.91 9.51
CA TYR A 637 -2.99 22.29 10.40
C TYR A 637 -2.55 23.26 11.49
N LYS A 638 -1.33 23.21 12.00
CA LYS A 638 -0.81 24.16 12.99
C LYS A 638 -0.67 25.59 12.47
N LYS A 639 -0.58 25.78 11.15
CA LYS A 639 -0.46 27.12 10.55
C LYS A 639 -1.75 27.93 10.80
N PRO A 640 -1.64 29.25 11.02
CA PRO A 640 -2.80 30.10 11.17
C PRO A 640 -3.61 30.19 9.88
N VAL A 641 -4.93 30.38 10.00
CA VAL A 641 -5.88 30.48 8.87
C VAL A 641 -5.40 31.47 7.82
N THR A 642 -4.92 32.63 8.27
CA THR A 642 -4.43 33.70 7.41
C THR A 642 -3.25 33.29 6.51
N LYS A 643 -2.34 32.43 7.00
CA LYS A 643 -1.25 31.89 6.18
C LYS A 643 -1.76 30.83 5.20
N LEU A 644 -2.73 30.01 5.58
CA LEU A 644 -3.29 28.95 4.74
C LEU A 644 -4.11 29.50 3.57
N LEU A 645 -4.85 30.60 3.78
CA LEU A 645 -5.68 31.21 2.75
C LEU A 645 -4.88 32.01 1.71
N LYS A 646 -3.69 32.52 2.06
CA LYS A 646 -2.78 33.23 1.15
C LYS A 646 -1.91 32.30 0.30
N PHE A 647 -2.05 30.97 0.46
CA PHE A 647 -1.31 30.01 -0.33
C PHE A 647 -1.96 29.91 -1.72
N ASP A 648 -1.49 30.71 -2.66
CA ASP A 648 -1.78 30.51 -4.07
C ASP A 648 -0.73 29.56 -4.64
N HIS A 649 -1.17 28.45 -5.20
CA HIS A 649 -0.30 27.59 -5.99
C HIS A 649 0.03 28.30 -7.29
N PHE A 650 1.31 28.60 -7.51
CA PHE A 650 1.89 28.87 -8.81
C PHE A 650 1.84 27.63 -9.70
#